data_9176726a4a5c77aefdfda65cd521459c
#
_entry.id   9176726a4a5c77aefdfda65cd521459c
#
_cell.length_a   1.000
_cell.length_b   1.000
_cell.length_c   1.000
_cell.angle_alpha   90.00
_cell.angle_beta   90.00
_cell.angle_gamma   90.00
#
_symmetry.space_group_name_H-M   'P 1'
#
loop_
_entity.id
_entity.type
_entity.pdbx_description
1 polymer ?
#
loop_
_entity_poly.entity_id
_entity_poly.type
_entity_poly.pdbx_seq_one_letter_code
_entity_poly.pdbx_strand_id
1 'polypeptide(L)'
;MLKKCFRKGNKKFEEGGKSMKKLLVLALVFVMVLAFFAVKPLSVGAAGFKDVASDYWAKDQIDYLVSKGVITGFSDGTFKPETAVTREQFAKMICIAKGLKEYKPAKPTFKDVASSRWSYGFIEAAAKAGYIKGNPDGTFKPANSITRQELAVLGVRVLGKEKEANAWKGEPIVWANDWKKIGSWAVGAVTLAYRPDIQILTYHMKNGTVDPTMAATRAECAYSIYKIVVPPQSGGQVIIDQTQEPDALMNFATSMMAARNIIMQYEDGLVYEFPNGTLAPRMALNVPSFQDGTWTTYDVNGKTYMKTTYYLRKGTKWSDGVAINYKDDINFGVYDIYLSGKIEQIPTTDPYDKIEKIDFPDPYTMVITWNDKTPYANTGLPMYPKHFWSSVPLDQITSSALAKKPVHCGPYKIDTWVEGSYISLVPNTNWFGWAGSKPLIQKYIFQWDPDTNTMLMKVQSGQVDLTLIGLSEKEARQAANISTIKVQRVTSTFWEHLEINMTDPILSDLKVRQALAYGINYDDLNNRVFYGQRTVSYYPYIAIFNEFYRNPKAVLPKYNQAKANQLLDEAGWKMGSDGYRYKDGKKLTLELATTTRQDRKDSAVVLQDQLKKIGIDIQPKYLNSTYFFGTYCTHMMFQLALFAWGGDPLDPSGFTLYHSSQIPTEENGWQGQNYTGINDKTLDDAIFAATHEVDPAVRQKNYYVAEQRIADLIPQIGLTLWTDVYTPKKNLAMAGFDYVISSSIGYTFNSELWYWEKK
;
A
#
# COMPACT_ATOMS: atom_id res chain seq x y z
N MET A 1 -23.91 60.41 42.68
CA MET A 1 -23.02 61.41 43.28
C MET A 1 -21.81 61.63 42.42
N LEU A 2 -22.09 62.31 41.32
CA LEU A 2 -21.13 62.71 40.30
C LEU A 2 -21.39 64.16 40.04
N LYS A 3 -20.35 64.95 39.86
CA LYS A 3 -20.29 66.37 39.64
C LYS A 3 -19.95 67.18 40.89
N LYS A 4 -18.61 67.33 41.09
CA LYS A 4 -17.99 68.63 41.58
C LYS A 4 -16.49 68.38 41.67
N CYS A 5 -15.75 68.89 40.72
CA CYS A 5 -14.42 69.48 40.83
C CYS A 5 -13.83 69.78 39.45
N PHE A 6 -14.48 70.68 38.77
CA PHE A 6 -13.82 71.45 37.70
C PHE A 6 -13.82 72.94 38.11
N ARG A 7 -12.68 73.42 38.45
CA ARG A 7 -12.27 74.87 38.33
C ARG A 7 -11.18 75.16 39.36
N LYS A 8 -9.93 75.23 38.89
CA LYS A 8 -8.94 76.21 39.17
C LYS A 8 -7.55 75.71 38.84
N GLY A 9 -6.84 76.48 37.96
CA GLY A 9 -5.41 76.31 37.83
C GLY A 9 -4.82 76.43 36.42
N ASN A 10 -5.20 77.47 35.65
CA ASN A 10 -4.38 77.89 34.53
C ASN A 10 -3.33 78.83 35.05
N LYS A 11 -2.04 78.44 35.00
CA LYS A 11 -0.83 79.29 34.72
C LYS A 11 0.40 78.56 35.24
N LYS A 12 1.16 77.94 34.33
CA LYS A 12 2.60 77.65 34.31
C LYS A 12 2.85 76.40 33.48
N PHE A 13 2.93 76.46 32.19
CA PHE A 13 3.53 75.49 31.36
C PHE A 13 4.08 76.12 30.08
N GLU A 14 5.30 76.63 30.18
CA GLU A 14 6.04 77.00 28.97
C GLU A 14 7.56 76.78 29.12
N GLU A 15 8.00 75.71 29.83
CA GLU A 15 9.41 75.30 29.82
C GLU A 15 9.68 73.82 29.91
N GLY A 16 8.68 72.96 29.60
CA GLY A 16 8.82 71.44 29.68
C GLY A 16 8.89 70.72 28.32
N GLY A 17 8.80 71.45 27.17
CA GLY A 17 8.54 70.79 25.87
C GLY A 17 9.70 70.02 25.20
N LYS A 18 10.93 70.17 25.64
CA LYS A 18 12.10 69.48 25.04
C LYS A 18 12.56 68.23 25.78
N SER A 19 12.23 68.08 27.05
CA SER A 19 12.58 66.91 27.84
C SER A 19 11.57 65.74 27.62
N MET A 20 10.28 66.06 27.47
CA MET A 20 9.22 65.07 27.29
C MET A 20 9.23 64.39 25.93
N LYS A 21 9.69 65.12 24.86
CA LYS A 21 9.87 64.50 23.54
C LYS A 21 11.04 63.51 23.49
N LYS A 22 12.11 63.75 24.25
CA LYS A 22 13.20 62.75 24.39
C LYS A 22 12.81 61.52 25.21
N LEU A 23 11.97 61.68 26.24
CA LEU A 23 11.44 60.55 27.03
C LEU A 23 10.41 59.70 26.22
N LEU A 24 9.56 60.36 25.41
CA LEU A 24 8.61 59.66 24.56
C LEU A 24 9.30 58.90 23.41
N VAL A 25 10.37 59.45 22.83
CA VAL A 25 11.15 58.76 21.79
C VAL A 25 11.95 57.58 22.41
N LEU A 26 12.51 57.73 23.63
CA LEU A 26 13.15 56.62 24.34
C LEU A 26 12.14 55.54 24.79
N ALA A 27 10.93 55.92 25.21
CA ALA A 27 9.88 54.97 25.55
C ALA A 27 9.34 54.24 24.29
N LEU A 28 9.20 54.91 23.15
CA LEU A 28 8.82 54.26 21.88
C LEU A 28 9.92 53.35 21.32
N VAL A 29 11.20 53.73 21.46
CA VAL A 29 12.32 52.83 21.08
C VAL A 29 12.44 51.65 22.05
N PHE A 30 12.16 51.83 23.32
CA PHE A 30 12.16 50.72 24.31
C PHE A 30 10.96 49.77 24.12
N VAL A 31 9.79 50.31 23.71
CA VAL A 31 8.63 49.49 23.34
C VAL A 31 8.85 48.80 22.00
N MET A 32 9.52 49.42 21.01
CA MET A 32 9.91 48.72 19.77
C MET A 32 11.02 47.70 20.00
N VAL A 33 11.97 47.89 20.89
CA VAL A 33 13.01 46.92 21.22
C VAL A 33 12.42 45.78 22.06
N LEU A 34 11.44 46.03 22.92
CA LEU A 34 10.70 44.95 23.63
C LEU A 34 9.73 44.19 22.69
N ALA A 35 9.22 44.84 21.63
CA ALA A 35 8.41 44.14 20.62
C ALA A 35 9.25 43.20 19.72
N PHE A 36 10.57 43.41 19.61
CA PHE A 36 11.48 42.54 18.85
C PHE A 36 11.96 41.30 19.67
N PHE A 37 11.76 41.29 21.00
CA PHE A 37 12.14 40.17 21.85
C PHE A 37 10.95 39.30 22.34
N ALA A 38 9.73 39.62 21.94
CA ALA A 38 8.52 38.89 22.34
C ALA A 38 7.72 38.36 21.15
N VAL A 39 8.37 38.02 20.03
CA VAL A 39 7.76 37.05 19.11
C VAL A 39 8.08 35.65 19.67
N LYS A 40 7.27 35.20 20.65
CA LYS A 40 7.12 33.78 20.85
C LYS A 40 6.72 33.21 19.46
N PRO A 41 7.39 32.16 18.99
CA PRO A 41 6.86 31.47 17.82
C PRO A 41 5.39 31.15 18.14
N LEU A 42 4.48 31.54 17.24
CA LEU A 42 3.09 31.10 17.34
C LEU A 42 3.17 29.57 17.47
N SER A 43 2.86 29.09 18.68
CA SER A 43 2.48 27.71 18.82
C SER A 43 1.25 27.53 17.96
N VAL A 44 1.38 26.85 16.84
CA VAL A 44 0.25 26.35 16.07
C VAL A 44 -0.49 25.43 17.05
N GLY A 45 -1.51 25.97 17.70
CA GLY A 45 -2.41 25.18 18.51
C GLY A 45 -3.08 24.20 17.59
N ALA A 46 -3.21 22.97 18.02
CA ALA A 46 -3.98 21.79 17.59
C ALA A 46 -4.70 21.71 16.21
N ALA A 47 -4.59 22.70 15.35
CA ALA A 47 -5.04 22.67 13.95
C ALA A 47 -3.85 22.24 13.09
N GLY A 48 -3.93 21.04 12.49
CA GLY A 48 -2.90 20.50 11.61
C GLY A 48 -2.56 21.44 10.44
N PHE A 49 -1.45 21.19 9.77
CA PHE A 49 -1.06 21.93 8.57
C PHE A 49 -2.06 21.69 7.44
N LYS A 50 -2.35 22.72 6.64
CA LYS A 50 -3.33 22.68 5.55
C LYS A 50 -2.98 21.67 4.46
N ASP A 51 -1.71 21.38 4.29
CA ASP A 51 -1.13 20.51 3.26
C ASP A 51 -0.64 19.15 3.81
N VAL A 52 -1.01 18.81 5.05
CA VAL A 52 -0.76 17.50 5.66
C VAL A 52 -2.11 16.88 6.01
N ALA A 53 -2.61 16.02 5.14
CA ALA A 53 -3.88 15.32 5.33
C ALA A 53 -3.88 14.44 6.60
N SER A 54 -5.06 14.10 7.11
CA SER A 54 -5.19 13.28 8.33
C SER A 54 -4.59 11.89 8.21
N ASP A 55 -4.51 11.37 6.99
CA ASP A 55 -3.97 10.07 6.60
C ASP A 55 -2.57 10.16 5.97
N TYR A 56 -1.95 11.36 5.97
CA TYR A 56 -0.61 11.52 5.42
C TYR A 56 0.40 10.65 6.18
N TRP A 57 1.22 9.88 5.46
CA TRP A 57 2.09 8.84 5.98
C TRP A 57 3.04 9.28 7.11
N ALA A 58 3.53 10.53 7.09
CA ALA A 58 4.43 11.10 8.08
C ALA A 58 3.73 12.03 9.10
N LYS A 59 2.39 12.09 9.11
CA LYS A 59 1.66 13.07 9.94
C LYS A 59 1.99 12.96 11.42
N ASP A 60 1.96 11.77 11.99
CA ASP A 60 2.19 11.55 13.41
C ASP A 60 3.61 12.00 13.83
N GLN A 61 4.61 11.74 12.96
CA GLN A 61 6.00 12.14 13.18
C GLN A 61 6.17 13.66 13.07
N ILE A 62 5.51 14.28 12.10
CA ILE A 62 5.50 15.74 11.93
C ILE A 62 4.87 16.40 13.15
N ASP A 63 3.68 15.96 13.56
CA ASP A 63 2.96 16.51 14.72
C ASP A 63 3.77 16.38 16.02
N TYR A 64 4.39 15.22 16.23
CA TYR A 64 5.29 15.00 17.37
C TYR A 64 6.44 16.01 17.40
N LEU A 65 7.16 16.15 16.28
CA LEU A 65 8.33 17.04 16.22
C LEU A 65 7.93 18.52 16.32
N VAL A 66 6.75 18.89 15.80
CA VAL A 66 6.19 20.24 16.00
C VAL A 66 5.86 20.48 17.47
N SER A 67 5.22 19.52 18.15
CA SER A 67 4.91 19.62 19.58
C SER A 67 6.15 19.77 20.46
N LYS A 68 7.31 19.24 20.00
CA LYS A 68 8.61 19.37 20.67
C LYS A 68 9.42 20.59 20.21
N GLY A 69 8.89 21.40 19.31
CA GLY A 69 9.59 22.57 18.79
C GLY A 69 10.82 22.26 17.93
N VAL A 70 10.96 21.02 17.47
CA VAL A 70 12.09 20.58 16.61
C VAL A 70 11.94 21.13 15.18
N ILE A 71 10.73 21.12 14.67
CA ILE A 71 10.38 21.67 13.37
C ILE A 71 9.17 22.61 13.49
N THR A 72 9.04 23.52 12.52
CA THR A 72 7.92 24.45 12.44
C THR A 72 7.36 24.47 11.03
N GLY A 73 6.09 24.85 10.88
CA GLY A 73 5.50 25.16 9.58
C GLY A 73 5.90 26.54 9.07
N PHE A 74 5.33 26.93 7.94
CA PHE A 74 5.47 28.23 7.32
C PHE A 74 4.37 29.19 7.81
N SER A 75 4.59 30.49 7.62
CA SER A 75 3.62 31.54 8.01
C SER A 75 2.28 31.46 7.27
N ASP A 76 2.24 30.79 6.12
CA ASP A 76 1.03 30.52 5.35
C ASP A 76 0.17 29.34 5.90
N GLY A 77 0.61 28.72 6.98
CA GLY A 77 -0.08 27.57 7.61
C GLY A 77 0.21 26.23 6.94
N THR A 78 1.24 26.15 6.08
CA THR A 78 1.67 24.91 5.43
C THR A 78 2.90 24.31 6.09
N PHE A 79 3.14 23.02 5.85
CA PHE A 79 4.38 22.32 6.22
C PHE A 79 5.32 22.15 5.01
N LYS A 80 4.76 22.02 3.81
CA LYS A 80 5.44 21.73 2.54
C LYS A 80 6.19 20.40 2.59
N PRO A 81 5.50 19.28 2.84
CA PRO A 81 6.12 17.98 3.13
C PRO A 81 7.02 17.47 2.00
N GLU A 82 6.70 17.74 0.74
CA GLU A 82 7.43 17.27 -0.44
C GLU A 82 8.61 18.19 -0.85
N THR A 83 8.84 19.29 -0.14
CA THR A 83 9.94 20.20 -0.47
C THR A 83 11.27 19.62 0.00
N ALA A 84 12.29 19.66 -0.86
CA ALA A 84 13.64 19.24 -0.52
C ALA A 84 14.24 20.09 0.62
N VAL A 85 15.00 19.43 1.50
CA VAL A 85 15.69 20.04 2.63
C VAL A 85 17.16 20.29 2.30
N THR A 86 17.67 21.49 2.58
CA THR A 86 19.09 21.76 2.43
C THR A 86 19.92 21.16 3.58
N ARG A 87 21.20 20.91 3.34
CA ARG A 87 22.13 20.34 4.32
C ARG A 87 22.21 21.21 5.59
N GLU A 88 22.18 22.52 5.45
CA GLU A 88 22.18 23.44 6.62
C GLU A 88 20.84 23.45 7.37
N GLN A 89 19.71 23.31 6.68
CA GLN A 89 18.40 23.19 7.32
C GLN A 89 18.35 21.90 8.15
N PHE A 90 18.84 20.80 7.59
CA PHE A 90 18.90 19.53 8.32
C PHE A 90 19.86 19.61 9.52
N ALA A 91 21.01 20.27 9.38
CA ALA A 91 21.93 20.51 10.48
C ALA A 91 21.26 21.25 11.65
N LYS A 92 20.45 22.28 11.35
CA LYS A 92 19.64 22.96 12.38
C LYS A 92 18.62 22.02 13.03
N MET A 93 17.84 21.30 12.20
CA MET A 93 16.80 20.40 12.71
C MET A 93 17.38 19.35 13.67
N ILE A 94 18.49 18.69 13.29
CA ILE A 94 19.10 17.66 14.13
C ILE A 94 19.75 18.23 15.40
N CYS A 95 20.33 19.44 15.34
CA CYS A 95 20.85 20.11 16.56
C CYS A 95 19.72 20.36 17.55
N ILE A 96 18.58 20.92 17.11
CA ILE A 96 17.43 21.16 17.98
C ILE A 96 16.91 19.83 18.56
N ALA A 97 16.74 18.81 17.71
CA ALA A 97 16.25 17.50 18.11
C ALA A 97 17.13 16.82 19.18
N LYS A 98 18.45 17.06 19.13
CA LYS A 98 19.44 16.52 20.08
C LYS A 98 19.78 17.49 21.22
N GLY A 99 19.11 18.65 21.31
CA GLY A 99 19.34 19.66 22.35
C GLY A 99 20.70 20.34 22.28
N LEU A 100 21.35 20.35 21.12
CA LEU A 100 22.64 21.02 20.93
C LEU A 100 22.40 22.54 20.83
N LYS A 101 23.16 23.30 21.63
CA LYS A 101 23.23 24.77 21.51
C LYS A 101 24.13 25.17 20.34
N GLU A 102 23.85 26.31 19.73
CA GLU A 102 24.74 26.89 18.73
C GLU A 102 26.18 27.01 19.25
N TYR A 103 27.14 26.64 18.41
CA TYR A 103 28.56 26.78 18.70
C TYR A 103 29.18 27.63 17.59
N LYS A 104 29.81 28.74 17.96
CA LYS A 104 30.36 29.73 17.01
C LYS A 104 31.87 29.92 17.28
N PRO A 105 32.72 29.00 16.79
CA PRO A 105 34.17 29.15 16.91
C PRO A 105 34.68 30.33 16.09
N ALA A 106 35.83 30.87 16.46
CA ALA A 106 36.46 31.99 15.75
C ALA A 106 36.90 31.59 14.32
N LYS A 107 37.25 30.32 14.10
CA LYS A 107 37.63 29.77 12.79
C LYS A 107 36.60 28.72 12.35
N PRO A 108 35.99 28.89 11.18
CA PRO A 108 35.09 27.90 10.63
C PRO A 108 35.76 26.54 10.41
N THR A 109 35.01 25.45 10.67
CA THR A 109 35.44 24.07 10.35
C THR A 109 35.47 23.82 8.83
N PHE A 110 34.50 24.42 8.12
CA PHE A 110 34.36 24.22 6.68
C PHE A 110 34.64 25.52 5.92
N LYS A 111 35.41 25.44 4.84
CA LYS A 111 35.87 26.63 4.09
C LYS A 111 34.79 27.41 3.35
N ASP A 112 33.62 26.79 3.10
CA ASP A 112 32.45 27.37 2.42
C ASP A 112 31.31 27.78 3.38
N VAL A 113 31.58 27.77 4.70
CA VAL A 113 30.59 28.16 5.73
C VAL A 113 31.08 29.43 6.44
N ALA A 114 30.67 30.58 5.93
CA ALA A 114 31.04 31.89 6.52
C ALA A 114 30.45 32.03 7.92
N SER A 115 31.18 32.70 8.84
CA SER A 115 30.71 32.94 10.22
C SER A 115 29.48 33.85 10.29
N SER A 116 29.21 34.63 9.23
CA SER A 116 28.00 35.45 9.10
C SER A 116 26.76 34.66 8.61
N ARG A 117 26.94 33.41 8.21
CA ARG A 117 25.83 32.60 7.71
C ARG A 117 24.86 32.25 8.85
N TRP A 118 23.56 32.34 8.61
CA TRP A 118 22.52 32.09 9.62
C TRP A 118 22.64 30.70 10.28
N SER A 119 23.14 29.71 9.54
CA SER A 119 23.28 28.30 9.95
C SER A 119 24.64 28.00 10.59
N TYR A 120 25.57 28.97 10.63
CA TYR A 120 26.95 28.78 11.08
C TYR A 120 27.02 28.05 12.43
N GLY A 121 26.33 28.60 13.44
CA GLY A 121 26.36 28.02 14.80
C GLY A 121 25.79 26.60 14.88
N PHE A 122 24.84 26.26 14.06
CA PHE A 122 24.27 24.89 14.00
C PHE A 122 25.20 23.91 13.28
N ILE A 123 25.80 24.32 12.15
CA ILE A 123 26.75 23.49 11.41
C ILE A 123 27.95 23.19 12.30
N GLU A 124 28.50 24.19 12.96
CA GLU A 124 29.66 24.01 13.86
C GLU A 124 29.32 23.19 15.10
N ALA A 125 28.12 23.33 15.65
CA ALA A 125 27.64 22.50 16.76
C ALA A 125 27.53 21.02 16.36
N ALA A 126 26.95 20.75 15.17
CA ALA A 126 26.82 19.41 14.62
C ALA A 126 28.18 18.80 14.26
N ALA A 127 29.11 19.60 13.73
CA ALA A 127 30.49 19.17 13.46
C ALA A 127 31.24 18.81 14.76
N LYS A 128 31.14 19.67 15.77
CA LYS A 128 31.73 19.42 17.10
C LYS A 128 31.18 18.16 17.76
N ALA A 129 29.88 17.88 17.57
CA ALA A 129 29.23 16.66 18.05
C ALA A 129 29.59 15.41 17.23
N GLY A 130 30.35 15.56 16.14
CA GLY A 130 30.74 14.45 15.25
C GLY A 130 29.64 14.01 14.31
N TYR A 131 28.50 14.71 14.21
CA TYR A 131 27.38 14.35 13.33
C TYR A 131 27.68 14.69 11.88
N ILE A 132 28.40 15.79 11.64
CA ILE A 132 28.78 16.30 10.31
C ILE A 132 30.31 16.22 10.15
N LYS A 133 30.78 15.69 9.03
CA LYS A 133 32.22 15.59 8.69
C LYS A 133 32.59 16.41 7.44
N GLY A 134 31.60 16.94 6.69
CA GLY A 134 31.83 17.63 5.43
C GLY A 134 32.29 16.70 4.29
N ASN A 135 32.77 17.29 3.21
CA ASN A 135 33.30 16.60 2.05
C ASN A 135 34.84 16.50 2.12
N PRO A 136 35.45 15.56 1.37
CA PRO A 136 36.91 15.41 1.35
C PRO A 136 37.67 16.69 0.92
N ASP A 137 37.04 17.58 0.16
CA ASP A 137 37.59 18.86 -0.27
C ASP A 137 37.53 19.97 0.81
N GLY A 138 37.08 19.64 2.02
CA GLY A 138 36.94 20.58 3.15
C GLY A 138 35.70 21.50 3.07
N THR A 139 34.75 21.21 2.18
CA THR A 139 33.45 21.92 2.08
C THR A 139 32.34 21.21 2.83
N PHE A 140 31.30 21.95 3.20
CA PHE A 140 30.04 21.40 3.72
C PHE A 140 28.91 21.43 2.69
N LYS A 141 28.93 22.38 1.75
CA LYS A 141 27.89 22.69 0.77
C LYS A 141 26.52 22.95 1.42
N PRO A 142 26.42 24.00 2.26
CA PRO A 142 25.24 24.22 3.13
C PRO A 142 23.94 24.41 2.37
N ALA A 143 23.97 25.08 1.20
CA ALA A 143 22.78 25.36 0.39
C ALA A 143 22.31 24.18 -0.49
N ASN A 144 23.14 23.14 -0.65
CA ASN A 144 22.73 21.98 -1.43
C ASN A 144 21.67 21.18 -0.66
N SER A 145 20.76 20.56 -1.38
CA SER A 145 19.81 19.58 -0.79
C SER A 145 20.58 18.38 -0.25
N ILE A 146 20.13 17.85 0.90
CA ILE A 146 20.65 16.60 1.43
C ILE A 146 20.03 15.42 0.65
N THR A 147 20.86 14.52 0.18
CA THR A 147 20.38 13.30 -0.50
C THR A 147 19.96 12.23 0.50
N ARG A 148 19.12 11.26 0.08
CA ARG A 148 18.66 10.17 0.95
C ARG A 148 19.81 9.31 1.50
N GLN A 149 20.82 8.99 0.69
CA GLN A 149 22.02 8.28 1.19
C GLN A 149 22.85 9.12 2.17
N GLU A 150 22.93 10.44 1.99
CA GLU A 150 23.57 11.34 2.96
C GLU A 150 22.78 11.43 4.26
N LEU A 151 21.45 11.45 4.17
CA LEU A 151 20.54 11.40 5.32
C LEU A 151 20.76 10.11 6.12
N ALA A 152 20.88 8.95 5.45
CA ALA A 152 21.22 7.68 6.08
C ALA A 152 22.57 7.74 6.83
N VAL A 153 23.62 8.21 6.18
CA VAL A 153 24.97 8.31 6.78
C VAL A 153 24.96 9.23 7.98
N LEU A 154 24.30 10.38 7.90
CA LEU A 154 24.22 11.33 8.98
C LEU A 154 23.39 10.77 10.15
N GLY A 155 22.22 10.18 9.86
CA GLY A 155 21.35 9.58 10.89
C GLY A 155 22.02 8.42 11.62
N VAL A 156 22.68 7.51 10.91
CA VAL A 156 23.45 6.41 11.50
C VAL A 156 24.59 6.92 12.38
N ARG A 157 25.23 8.01 11.97
CA ARG A 157 26.28 8.68 12.76
C ARG A 157 25.72 9.32 14.03
N VAL A 158 24.58 10.00 13.96
CA VAL A 158 23.89 10.58 15.13
C VAL A 158 23.48 9.49 16.12
N LEU A 159 23.14 8.30 15.64
CA LEU A 159 22.84 7.11 16.47
C LEU A 159 24.11 6.43 17.05
N GLY A 160 25.30 6.92 16.74
CA GLY A 160 26.57 6.32 17.19
C GLY A 160 26.95 5.00 16.52
N LYS A 161 26.31 4.67 15.39
CA LYS A 161 26.48 3.39 14.67
C LYS A 161 27.39 3.47 13.46
N GLU A 162 28.13 4.58 13.29
CA GLU A 162 29.05 4.77 12.15
C GLU A 162 30.11 3.67 12.06
N LYS A 163 30.64 3.20 13.19
CA LYS A 163 31.63 2.10 13.20
C LYS A 163 31.02 0.80 12.66
N GLU A 164 29.80 0.50 13.03
CA GLU A 164 29.05 -0.66 12.56
C GLU A 164 28.79 -0.57 11.04
N ALA A 165 28.32 0.60 10.58
CA ALA A 165 28.10 0.86 9.15
C ALA A 165 29.39 0.71 8.31
N ASN A 166 30.52 1.25 8.79
CA ASN A 166 31.81 1.16 8.11
C ASN A 166 32.39 -0.26 8.10
N ALA A 167 31.99 -1.09 9.06
CA ALA A 167 32.38 -2.50 9.11
C ALA A 167 31.58 -3.40 8.17
N TRP A 168 30.48 -2.90 7.61
CA TRP A 168 29.65 -3.65 6.68
C TRP A 168 30.44 -4.03 5.42
N LYS A 169 30.45 -5.32 5.08
CA LYS A 169 31.09 -5.87 3.89
C LYS A 169 30.08 -6.71 3.13
N GLY A 170 29.68 -6.32 1.99
CA GLY A 170 28.72 -7.03 1.14
C GLY A 170 27.67 -6.11 0.54
N GLU A 171 26.72 -6.70 -0.15
CA GLU A 171 25.59 -5.98 -0.75
C GLU A 171 24.71 -5.39 0.34
N PRO A 172 24.02 -4.27 0.06
CA PRO A 172 23.04 -3.73 0.98
C PRO A 172 21.88 -4.72 1.19
N ILE A 173 21.42 -4.85 2.44
CA ILE A 173 20.19 -5.58 2.75
C ILE A 173 19.03 -4.59 2.65
N VAL A 174 18.64 -4.30 1.42
CA VAL A 174 17.51 -3.42 1.10
C VAL A 174 16.70 -4.05 -0.03
N TRP A 175 15.40 -3.89 0.03
CA TRP A 175 14.46 -4.39 -0.97
C TRP A 175 14.23 -3.31 -2.02
N ALA A 176 15.20 -3.09 -2.91
CA ALA A 176 15.15 -1.97 -3.85
C ALA A 176 15.79 -2.29 -5.19
N ASN A 177 15.11 -1.92 -6.27
CA ASN A 177 15.58 -2.13 -7.64
C ASN A 177 16.83 -1.33 -7.98
N ASP A 178 17.05 -0.21 -7.29
CA ASP A 178 18.15 0.72 -7.55
C ASP A 178 19.28 0.65 -6.53
N TRP A 179 19.39 -0.44 -5.75
CA TRP A 179 20.43 -0.59 -4.71
C TRP A 179 21.86 -0.42 -5.27
N LYS A 180 22.10 -0.76 -6.54
CA LYS A 180 23.39 -0.57 -7.22
C LYS A 180 23.76 0.91 -7.40
N LYS A 181 22.82 1.83 -7.27
CA LYS A 181 23.05 3.28 -7.32
C LYS A 181 23.53 3.86 -5.99
N ILE A 182 23.52 3.07 -4.92
CA ILE A 182 24.04 3.51 -3.62
C ILE A 182 25.55 3.68 -3.72
N GLY A 183 26.05 4.85 -3.36
CA GLY A 183 27.49 5.11 -3.33
C GLY A 183 28.21 4.14 -2.39
N SER A 184 29.35 3.59 -2.81
CA SER A 184 30.11 2.60 -2.03
C SER A 184 30.42 3.03 -0.60
N TRP A 185 30.58 4.34 -0.37
CA TRP A 185 30.78 4.96 0.95
C TRP A 185 29.53 4.95 1.84
N ALA A 186 28.35 4.75 1.26
CA ALA A 186 27.06 4.83 1.96
C ALA A 186 26.40 3.45 2.17
N VAL A 187 26.90 2.38 1.53
CA VAL A 187 26.27 1.04 1.52
C VAL A 187 25.92 0.55 2.93
N GLY A 188 26.87 0.57 3.85
CA GLY A 188 26.62 0.12 5.22
C GLY A 188 25.63 1.02 5.96
N ALA A 189 25.70 2.33 5.76
CA ALA A 189 24.79 3.26 6.42
C ALA A 189 23.36 3.12 5.87
N VAL A 190 23.18 2.92 4.58
CA VAL A 190 21.86 2.67 3.98
C VAL A 190 21.31 1.33 4.46
N THR A 191 22.12 0.28 4.51
CA THR A 191 21.70 -1.01 5.10
C THR A 191 21.22 -0.85 6.53
N LEU A 192 21.97 -0.16 7.37
CA LEU A 192 21.57 0.07 8.76
C LEU A 192 20.32 0.96 8.86
N ALA A 193 20.15 1.92 7.95
CA ALA A 193 19.02 2.84 7.93
C ALA A 193 17.65 2.15 7.72
N TYR A 194 17.64 0.99 7.07
CA TYR A 194 16.44 0.14 6.88
C TYR A 194 16.29 -0.96 7.93
N ARG A 195 17.26 -1.13 8.80
CA ARG A 195 17.21 -2.16 9.82
C ARG A 195 16.05 -1.90 10.81
N PRO A 196 15.33 -2.96 11.27
CA PRO A 196 14.14 -2.81 12.13
C PRO A 196 14.34 -1.94 13.36
N ASP A 197 15.52 -2.00 14.01
CA ASP A 197 15.85 -1.21 15.22
C ASP A 197 16.27 0.25 14.92
N ILE A 198 16.32 0.66 13.65
CA ILE A 198 16.77 2.00 13.23
C ILE A 198 15.68 2.71 12.42
N GLN A 199 15.27 2.18 11.29
CA GLN A 199 14.17 2.66 10.44
C GLN A 199 14.20 4.17 10.12
N ILE A 200 15.37 4.75 9.84
CA ILE A 200 15.50 6.19 9.53
C ILE A 200 15.26 6.54 8.06
N LEU A 201 15.12 5.54 7.18
CA LEU A 201 14.68 5.72 5.80
C LEU A 201 13.40 4.92 5.53
N THR A 202 12.63 5.40 4.57
CA THR A 202 11.45 4.72 4.03
C THR A 202 11.72 4.23 2.61
N TYR A 203 11.01 3.18 2.16
CA TYR A 203 11.00 2.77 0.76
C TYR A 203 10.04 3.63 -0.05
N HIS A 204 10.40 3.98 -1.27
CA HIS A 204 9.46 4.54 -2.24
C HIS A 204 8.69 3.39 -2.90
N MET A 205 7.52 3.10 -2.37
CA MET A 205 6.71 1.95 -2.75
C MET A 205 6.32 1.97 -4.23
N LYS A 206 6.06 3.16 -4.78
CA LYS A 206 5.63 3.29 -6.18
C LYS A 206 6.60 2.69 -7.18
N ASN A 207 7.91 2.70 -6.87
CA ASN A 207 8.97 2.26 -7.76
C ASN A 207 9.79 1.08 -7.19
N GLY A 208 9.56 0.69 -5.93
CA GLY A 208 10.41 -0.26 -5.22
C GLY A 208 11.86 0.22 -5.12
N THR A 209 12.09 1.52 -4.87
CA THR A 209 13.41 2.15 -4.91
C THR A 209 13.80 2.78 -3.57
N VAL A 210 15.10 2.91 -3.36
CA VAL A 210 15.71 3.71 -2.29
C VAL A 210 15.90 5.16 -2.74
N ASP A 211 16.10 5.39 -4.03
CA ASP A 211 16.45 6.68 -4.62
C ASP A 211 17.63 7.38 -3.91
N PRO A 212 18.80 6.73 -3.80
CA PRO A 212 19.86 7.15 -2.88
C PRO A 212 20.39 8.55 -3.15
N THR A 213 20.35 9.01 -4.41
CA THR A 213 20.85 10.33 -4.84
C THR A 213 19.76 11.38 -4.90
N MET A 214 18.48 11.01 -4.70
CA MET A 214 17.38 11.96 -4.66
C MET A 214 17.50 12.87 -3.41
N ALA A 215 17.07 14.13 -3.56
CA ALA A 215 16.98 15.05 -2.45
C ALA A 215 15.91 14.59 -1.45
N ALA A 216 16.25 14.47 -0.18
CA ALA A 216 15.31 14.10 0.87
C ALA A 216 14.30 15.22 1.10
N THR A 217 13.02 14.86 1.22
CA THR A 217 11.92 15.78 1.46
C THR A 217 11.84 16.19 2.94
N ARG A 218 11.04 17.23 3.24
CA ARG A 218 10.81 17.64 4.63
C ARG A 218 10.08 16.57 5.43
N ALA A 219 9.17 15.82 4.81
CA ALA A 219 8.50 14.69 5.44
C ALA A 219 9.50 13.57 5.79
N GLU A 220 10.38 13.20 4.86
CA GLU A 220 11.42 12.19 5.10
C GLU A 220 12.42 12.63 6.16
N CYS A 221 12.85 13.88 6.15
CA CYS A 221 13.71 14.42 7.20
C CYS A 221 13.03 14.43 8.57
N ALA A 222 11.73 14.76 8.63
CA ALA A 222 10.95 14.68 9.86
C ALA A 222 10.84 13.24 10.34
N TYR A 223 10.50 12.30 9.48
CA TYR A 223 10.46 10.87 9.80
C TYR A 223 11.82 10.39 10.36
N SER A 224 12.91 10.68 9.67
CA SER A 224 14.26 10.29 10.10
C SER A 224 14.62 10.84 11.49
N ILE A 225 14.33 12.13 11.72
CA ILE A 225 14.60 12.77 13.02
C ILE A 225 13.74 12.16 14.11
N TYR A 226 12.45 11.88 13.82
CA TYR A 226 11.56 11.20 14.76
C TYR A 226 12.16 9.85 15.20
N LYS A 227 12.58 9.02 14.24
CA LYS A 227 13.20 7.72 14.54
C LYS A 227 14.53 7.82 15.30
N ILE A 228 15.27 8.91 15.12
CA ILE A 228 16.50 9.19 15.88
C ILE A 228 16.20 9.57 17.35
N VAL A 229 15.11 10.28 17.61
CA VAL A 229 14.76 10.74 18.98
C VAL A 229 13.79 9.79 19.67
N VAL A 230 13.01 9.04 18.92
CA VAL A 230 12.07 8.00 19.37
C VAL A 230 12.41 6.70 18.64
N PRO A 231 13.49 6.02 19.03
CA PRO A 231 13.90 4.80 18.34
C PRO A 231 12.90 3.67 18.58
N PRO A 232 12.74 2.78 17.58
CA PRO A 232 11.92 1.58 17.73
C PRO A 232 12.30 0.77 18.98
N GLN A 233 11.30 0.23 19.67
CA GLN A 233 11.52 -0.54 20.91
C GLN A 233 11.37 -2.03 20.65
N SER A 234 12.28 -2.82 21.22
CA SER A 234 12.17 -4.28 21.23
C SER A 234 11.28 -4.74 22.39
N GLY A 235 10.51 -5.80 22.16
CA GLY A 235 9.80 -6.54 23.19
C GLY A 235 8.31 -6.67 22.94
N GLY A 236 7.69 -7.53 23.74
CA GLY A 236 6.26 -7.75 23.74
C GLY A 236 5.78 -8.73 22.68
N GLN A 237 4.48 -8.93 22.73
CA GLN A 237 3.72 -9.71 21.74
C GLN A 237 2.71 -8.81 21.06
N VAL A 238 2.23 -9.23 19.91
CA VAL A 238 1.08 -8.64 19.19
C VAL A 238 0.01 -9.70 19.05
N ILE A 239 -1.18 -9.44 19.58
CA ILE A 239 -2.35 -10.30 19.46
C ILE A 239 -3.22 -9.74 18.33
N ILE A 240 -3.38 -10.54 17.30
CA ILE A 240 -4.13 -10.22 16.09
C ILE A 240 -5.41 -11.04 16.05
N ASP A 241 -6.53 -10.39 15.83
CA ASP A 241 -7.82 -11.04 15.67
C ASP A 241 -8.31 -10.91 14.22
N GLN A 242 -8.84 -12.00 13.68
CA GLN A 242 -9.41 -12.09 12.33
C GLN A 242 -10.68 -12.94 12.33
N THR A 243 -11.47 -12.89 11.26
CA THR A 243 -12.79 -13.54 11.27
C THR A 243 -12.77 -15.07 11.08
N GLN A 244 -11.64 -15.63 10.65
CA GLN A 244 -11.58 -17.05 10.26
C GLN A 244 -10.26 -17.68 10.68
N GLU A 245 -10.33 -18.96 11.06
CA GLU A 245 -9.16 -19.85 11.13
C GLU A 245 -8.61 -20.09 9.73
N PRO A 246 -7.29 -20.14 9.54
CA PRO A 246 -6.72 -20.55 8.26
C PRO A 246 -6.98 -22.02 7.98
N ASP A 247 -7.21 -22.34 6.72
CA ASP A 247 -7.41 -23.71 6.24
C ASP A 247 -6.07 -24.47 6.05
N ALA A 248 -5.01 -23.73 5.70
CA ALA A 248 -3.67 -24.27 5.51
C ALA A 248 -2.60 -23.18 5.80
N LEU A 249 -1.36 -23.62 5.97
CA LEU A 249 -0.20 -22.76 6.19
C LEU A 249 0.85 -22.88 5.07
N MET A 250 0.46 -23.31 3.89
CA MET A 250 1.32 -23.36 2.71
C MET A 250 0.65 -22.60 1.56
N ASN A 251 1.38 -21.67 0.98
CA ASN A 251 0.83 -20.75 -0.02
C ASN A 251 0.22 -21.48 -1.24
N PHE A 252 0.76 -22.64 -1.62
CA PHE A 252 0.20 -23.45 -2.72
C PHE A 252 -1.10 -24.18 -2.36
N ALA A 253 -1.45 -24.27 -1.07
CA ALA A 253 -2.58 -25.06 -0.58
C ALA A 253 -3.77 -24.22 -0.12
N THR A 254 -3.70 -22.89 -0.22
CA THR A 254 -4.76 -22.00 0.26
C THR A 254 -4.90 -20.75 -0.58
N SER A 255 -6.15 -20.28 -0.70
CA SER A 255 -6.49 -18.96 -1.23
C SER A 255 -7.09 -18.03 -0.15
N MET A 256 -7.17 -18.49 1.11
CA MET A 256 -7.77 -17.73 2.20
C MET A 256 -6.89 -16.55 2.63
N MET A 257 -7.49 -15.35 2.73
CA MET A 257 -6.78 -14.17 3.24
C MET A 257 -6.34 -14.35 4.70
N ALA A 258 -7.12 -15.08 5.51
CA ALA A 258 -6.77 -15.40 6.88
C ALA A 258 -5.46 -16.20 6.98
N ALA A 259 -5.27 -17.16 6.08
CA ALA A 259 -4.02 -17.91 5.96
C ALA A 259 -2.88 -17.02 5.44
N ARG A 260 -3.14 -16.24 4.39
CA ARG A 260 -2.13 -15.35 3.79
C ARG A 260 -1.55 -14.34 4.78
N ASN A 261 -2.37 -13.78 5.69
CA ASN A 261 -1.89 -12.88 6.74
C ASN A 261 -0.83 -13.53 7.67
N ILE A 262 -0.91 -14.83 7.86
CA ILE A 262 0.05 -15.58 8.68
C ILE A 262 1.26 -15.98 7.82
N ILE A 263 1.01 -16.49 6.61
CA ILE A 263 2.04 -16.95 5.67
C ILE A 263 3.04 -15.84 5.35
N MET A 264 2.57 -14.62 5.10
CA MET A 264 3.42 -13.45 4.81
C MET A 264 4.45 -13.12 5.89
N GLN A 265 4.27 -13.61 7.13
CA GLN A 265 5.23 -13.39 8.20
C GLN A 265 6.38 -14.40 8.23
N TYR A 266 6.22 -15.57 7.65
CA TYR A 266 7.24 -16.62 7.73
C TYR A 266 7.71 -17.16 6.38
N GLU A 267 6.99 -16.90 5.31
CA GLU A 267 7.48 -17.15 3.95
C GLU A 267 8.30 -15.98 3.43
N ASP A 268 9.30 -16.28 2.65
CA ASP A 268 10.08 -15.32 1.87
C ASP A 268 10.42 -15.93 0.50
N GLY A 269 10.57 -15.09 -0.51
CA GLY A 269 10.79 -15.51 -1.88
C GLY A 269 12.01 -14.86 -2.53
N LEU A 270 12.26 -15.18 -3.79
CA LEU A 270 13.31 -14.57 -4.58
C LEU A 270 13.08 -13.08 -4.79
N VAL A 271 11.83 -12.71 -5.00
CA VAL A 271 11.36 -11.36 -5.29
C VAL A 271 10.29 -10.99 -4.26
N TYR A 272 10.25 -9.73 -3.90
CA TYR A 272 9.26 -9.14 -3.00
C TYR A 272 8.29 -8.30 -3.82
N GLU A 273 7.01 -8.57 -3.68
CA GLU A 273 5.96 -7.78 -4.29
C GLU A 273 5.44 -6.75 -3.28
N PHE A 274 5.44 -5.48 -3.68
CA PHE A 274 4.78 -4.44 -2.92
C PHE A 274 3.28 -4.39 -3.21
N PRO A 275 2.47 -3.83 -2.29
CA PRO A 275 1.02 -3.78 -2.44
C PRO A 275 0.48 -3.09 -3.70
N ASN A 276 1.29 -2.33 -4.40
CA ASN A 276 0.94 -1.68 -5.68
C ASN A 276 1.37 -2.50 -6.91
N GLY A 277 1.79 -3.75 -6.74
CA GLY A 277 2.29 -4.61 -7.81
C GLY A 277 3.74 -4.34 -8.24
N THR A 278 4.45 -3.43 -7.58
CA THR A 278 5.88 -3.21 -7.86
C THR A 278 6.70 -4.37 -7.30
N LEU A 279 7.61 -4.90 -8.11
CA LEU A 279 8.53 -5.96 -7.69
C LEU A 279 9.87 -5.39 -7.22
N ALA A 280 10.45 -5.98 -6.19
CA ALA A 280 11.80 -5.68 -5.71
C ALA A 280 12.57 -6.95 -5.36
N PRO A 281 13.91 -6.94 -5.45
CA PRO A 281 14.72 -8.11 -5.11
C PRO A 281 14.65 -8.41 -3.61
N ARG A 282 14.55 -9.70 -3.26
CA ARG A 282 14.53 -10.17 -1.87
C ARG A 282 15.68 -11.16 -1.62
N MET A 283 15.47 -12.45 -1.85
CA MET A 283 16.54 -13.44 -1.83
C MET A 283 17.33 -13.46 -3.14
N ALA A 284 16.77 -13.00 -4.25
CA ALA A 284 17.54 -12.57 -5.41
C ALA A 284 18.14 -11.18 -5.18
N LEU A 285 19.17 -10.82 -5.95
CA LEU A 285 19.85 -9.52 -5.98
C LEU A 285 19.33 -8.62 -7.10
N ASN A 286 18.42 -9.14 -7.94
CA ASN A 286 17.79 -8.42 -9.03
C ASN A 286 16.37 -8.96 -9.25
N VAL A 287 15.52 -8.13 -9.84
CA VAL A 287 14.33 -8.54 -10.55
C VAL A 287 14.68 -8.54 -12.03
N PRO A 288 14.55 -9.64 -12.76
CA PRO A 288 14.90 -9.68 -14.18
C PRO A 288 14.16 -8.62 -15.00
N SER A 289 14.90 -7.93 -15.90
CA SER A 289 14.35 -6.89 -16.74
C SER A 289 15.01 -6.86 -18.13
N PHE A 290 14.29 -6.34 -19.12
CA PHE A 290 14.83 -6.07 -20.45
C PHE A 290 15.91 -4.98 -20.42
N GLN A 291 15.79 -4.02 -19.51
CA GLN A 291 16.68 -2.86 -19.41
C GLN A 291 18.10 -3.22 -19.03
N ASP A 292 18.28 -4.20 -18.15
CA ASP A 292 19.60 -4.66 -17.70
C ASP A 292 20.07 -5.95 -18.39
N GLY A 293 19.28 -6.45 -19.37
CA GLY A 293 19.60 -7.64 -20.16
C GLY A 293 19.43 -8.96 -19.38
N THR A 294 18.87 -8.94 -18.18
CA THR A 294 18.58 -10.15 -17.40
C THR A 294 17.26 -10.81 -17.77
N TRP A 295 16.46 -10.16 -18.61
CA TRP A 295 15.32 -10.72 -19.32
C TRP A 295 15.52 -10.51 -20.82
N THR A 296 15.51 -11.59 -21.59
CA THR A 296 15.70 -11.57 -23.04
C THR A 296 14.69 -12.46 -23.75
N THR A 297 14.36 -12.14 -24.98
CA THR A 297 13.59 -12.99 -25.89
C THR A 297 14.45 -13.39 -27.09
N TYR A 298 14.20 -14.57 -27.66
CA TYR A 298 14.84 -15.03 -28.88
C TYR A 298 13.95 -16.03 -29.60
N ASP A 299 14.06 -16.10 -30.92
CA ASP A 299 13.25 -16.98 -31.74
C ASP A 299 14.05 -18.21 -32.21
N VAL A 300 13.41 -19.37 -32.16
CA VAL A 300 13.94 -20.63 -32.68
C VAL A 300 12.82 -21.27 -33.52
N ASN A 301 13.06 -21.45 -34.82
CA ASN A 301 12.11 -22.08 -35.75
C ASN A 301 10.70 -21.46 -35.72
N GLY A 302 10.60 -20.14 -35.57
CA GLY A 302 9.33 -19.42 -35.54
C GLY A 302 8.61 -19.47 -34.17
N LYS A 303 9.21 -20.05 -33.16
CA LYS A 303 8.73 -20.05 -31.78
C LYS A 303 9.58 -19.10 -30.93
N THR A 304 8.93 -18.18 -30.20
CA THR A 304 9.60 -17.27 -29.29
C THR A 304 9.85 -17.94 -27.95
N TYR A 305 11.07 -17.86 -27.50
CA TYR A 305 11.52 -18.27 -26.17
C TYR A 305 11.92 -17.06 -25.36
N MET A 306 11.89 -17.19 -24.04
CA MET A 306 12.42 -16.17 -23.13
C MET A 306 13.50 -16.76 -22.22
N LYS A 307 14.41 -15.89 -21.77
CA LYS A 307 15.35 -16.19 -20.68
C LYS A 307 15.27 -15.13 -19.60
N THR A 308 15.16 -15.56 -18.34
CA THR A 308 15.30 -14.70 -17.18
C THR A 308 16.47 -15.18 -16.32
N THR A 309 17.30 -14.23 -15.85
CA THR A 309 18.49 -14.51 -15.04
C THR A 309 18.34 -13.86 -13.67
N TYR A 310 18.46 -14.68 -12.63
CA TYR A 310 18.47 -14.25 -11.22
C TYR A 310 19.85 -14.45 -10.62
N TYR A 311 20.33 -13.44 -9.90
CA TYR A 311 21.51 -13.52 -9.04
C TYR A 311 21.05 -13.69 -7.60
N LEU A 312 21.56 -14.71 -6.88
CA LEU A 312 21.01 -15.16 -5.61
C LEU A 312 21.91 -14.79 -4.43
N ARG A 313 21.33 -14.46 -3.29
CA ARG A 313 22.07 -14.11 -2.06
C ARG A 313 22.82 -15.30 -1.51
N LYS A 314 24.04 -15.05 -1.03
CA LYS A 314 24.88 -16.05 -0.36
C LYS A 314 24.58 -16.12 1.13
N GLY A 315 24.79 -17.30 1.72
CA GLY A 315 24.72 -17.50 3.17
C GLY A 315 23.32 -17.48 3.79
N THR A 316 22.28 -17.58 2.95
CA THR A 316 20.88 -17.67 3.40
C THR A 316 20.55 -19.06 3.99
N LYS A 317 19.62 -19.08 4.94
CA LYS A 317 19.24 -20.30 5.67
C LYS A 317 17.74 -20.42 5.81
N TRP A 318 17.27 -21.62 5.90
CA TRP A 318 15.93 -21.96 6.37
C TRP A 318 15.77 -21.69 7.88
N SER A 319 14.56 -21.63 8.38
CA SER A 319 14.26 -21.32 9.78
C SER A 319 14.76 -22.36 10.78
N ASP A 320 15.04 -23.56 10.33
CA ASP A 320 15.67 -24.65 11.11
C ASP A 320 17.21 -24.57 11.12
N GLY A 321 17.80 -23.64 10.35
CA GLY A 321 19.25 -23.40 10.31
C GLY A 321 19.98 -24.09 9.16
N VAL A 322 19.29 -24.93 8.38
CA VAL A 322 19.87 -25.58 7.19
C VAL A 322 20.12 -24.52 6.10
N ALA A 323 21.29 -24.59 5.45
CA ALA A 323 21.62 -23.67 4.34
C ALA A 323 20.68 -23.93 3.15
N ILE A 324 20.22 -22.85 2.51
CA ILE A 324 19.41 -22.95 1.30
C ILE A 324 20.25 -23.45 0.14
N ASN A 325 19.83 -24.57 -0.46
CA ASN A 325 20.33 -25.06 -1.73
C ASN A 325 19.35 -24.63 -2.83
N TYR A 326 19.58 -23.46 -3.41
CA TYR A 326 18.66 -22.88 -4.40
C TYR A 326 18.30 -23.85 -5.53
N LYS A 327 19.28 -24.62 -6.04
CA LYS A 327 19.01 -25.59 -7.10
C LYS A 327 18.01 -26.67 -6.67
N ASP A 328 18.26 -27.30 -5.53
CA ASP A 328 17.43 -28.41 -5.08
C ASP A 328 16.07 -27.94 -4.55
N ASP A 329 16.05 -26.82 -3.81
CA ASP A 329 14.87 -26.29 -3.17
C ASP A 329 13.88 -25.65 -4.18
N ILE A 330 14.41 -24.97 -5.24
CA ILE A 330 13.59 -24.41 -6.33
C ILE A 330 13.09 -25.55 -7.24
N ASN A 331 13.94 -26.49 -7.63
CA ASN A 331 13.49 -27.64 -8.43
C ASN A 331 12.40 -28.44 -7.71
N PHE A 332 12.55 -28.63 -6.40
CA PHE A 332 11.51 -29.27 -5.59
C PHE A 332 10.21 -28.44 -5.62
N GLY A 333 10.28 -27.13 -5.45
CA GLY A 333 9.11 -26.25 -5.54
C GLY A 333 8.42 -26.32 -6.89
N VAL A 334 9.16 -26.18 -7.98
CA VAL A 334 8.61 -26.16 -9.34
C VAL A 334 8.11 -27.55 -9.77
N TYR A 335 9.00 -28.55 -9.77
CA TYR A 335 8.71 -29.82 -10.42
C TYR A 335 7.97 -30.82 -9.51
N ASP A 336 8.34 -30.85 -8.20
CA ASP A 336 7.73 -31.79 -7.28
C ASP A 336 6.43 -31.24 -6.66
N ILE A 337 6.39 -29.95 -6.28
CA ILE A 337 5.17 -29.33 -5.72
C ILE A 337 4.19 -28.96 -6.85
N TYR A 338 4.55 -27.99 -7.73
CA TYR A 338 3.58 -27.43 -8.66
C TYR A 338 3.28 -28.28 -9.90
N LEU A 339 4.27 -28.92 -10.51
CA LEU A 339 4.11 -29.60 -11.80
C LEU A 339 3.92 -31.12 -11.70
N SER A 340 4.00 -31.70 -10.51
CA SER A 340 3.87 -33.16 -10.36
C SER A 340 2.46 -33.72 -10.61
N GLY A 341 1.44 -32.86 -10.46
CA GLY A 341 0.03 -33.27 -10.50
C GLY A 341 -0.42 -34.15 -9.32
N LYS A 342 0.42 -34.27 -8.25
CA LYS A 342 0.14 -35.11 -7.09
C LYS A 342 -0.53 -34.35 -5.93
N ILE A 343 -0.55 -33.05 -5.95
CA ILE A 343 -1.13 -32.20 -4.91
C ILE A 343 -2.42 -31.60 -5.45
N GLU A 344 -3.54 -32.07 -4.97
CA GLU A 344 -4.89 -31.71 -5.44
C GLU A 344 -5.24 -30.24 -5.19
N GLN A 345 -4.65 -29.62 -4.16
CA GLN A 345 -4.95 -28.25 -3.73
C GLN A 345 -4.32 -27.17 -4.62
N ILE A 346 -3.45 -27.52 -5.58
CA ILE A 346 -2.82 -26.54 -6.47
C ILE A 346 -3.85 -26.05 -7.51
N PRO A 347 -4.24 -24.77 -7.46
CA PRO A 347 -5.32 -24.27 -8.31
C PRO A 347 -4.89 -24.04 -9.77
N THR A 348 -3.59 -23.84 -10.01
CA THR A 348 -3.02 -23.59 -11.35
C THR A 348 -1.54 -23.90 -11.37
N THR A 349 -1.06 -24.35 -12.50
CA THR A 349 0.37 -24.56 -12.78
C THR A 349 1.00 -23.38 -13.53
N ASP A 350 0.19 -22.43 -14.03
CA ASP A 350 0.67 -21.22 -14.70
C ASP A 350 1.38 -20.31 -13.69
N PRO A 351 2.57 -19.74 -14.02
CA PRO A 351 3.29 -19.83 -15.29
C PRO A 351 4.34 -20.95 -15.36
N TYR A 352 4.40 -21.84 -14.38
CA TYR A 352 5.51 -22.80 -14.25
C TYR A 352 5.49 -23.90 -15.32
N ASP A 353 4.31 -24.22 -15.88
CA ASP A 353 4.14 -25.12 -17.03
C ASP A 353 4.79 -24.57 -18.33
N LYS A 354 5.08 -23.28 -18.39
CA LYS A 354 5.83 -22.65 -19.49
C LYS A 354 7.37 -22.70 -19.32
N ILE A 355 7.86 -23.31 -18.23
CA ILE A 355 9.30 -23.49 -18.01
C ILE A 355 9.78 -24.67 -18.83
N GLU A 356 10.73 -24.42 -19.76
CA GLU A 356 11.42 -25.48 -20.48
C GLU A 356 12.54 -26.08 -19.62
N LYS A 357 13.32 -25.21 -18.94
CA LYS A 357 14.38 -25.66 -18.03
C LYS A 357 14.83 -24.55 -17.08
N ILE A 358 15.43 -24.99 -15.97
CA ILE A 358 16.09 -24.16 -14.99
C ILE A 358 17.57 -24.58 -14.91
N ASP A 359 18.48 -23.71 -15.31
CA ASP A 359 19.91 -23.92 -15.27
C ASP A 359 20.54 -23.18 -14.08
N PHE A 360 21.55 -23.80 -13.46
CA PHE A 360 22.39 -23.18 -12.43
C PHE A 360 23.85 -23.24 -12.87
N PRO A 361 24.35 -22.22 -13.63
CA PRO A 361 25.75 -22.15 -14.04
C PRO A 361 26.72 -22.15 -12.86
N ASP A 362 26.28 -21.58 -11.74
CA ASP A 362 26.94 -21.65 -10.43
C ASP A 362 25.85 -21.65 -9.33
N PRO A 363 26.18 -21.93 -8.06
CA PRO A 363 25.19 -22.04 -6.99
C PRO A 363 24.36 -20.80 -6.71
N TYR A 364 24.74 -19.64 -7.26
CA TYR A 364 24.11 -18.34 -7.00
C TYR A 364 23.66 -17.60 -8.26
N THR A 365 23.69 -18.29 -9.41
CA THR A 365 23.14 -17.79 -10.67
C THR A 365 22.13 -18.79 -11.19
N MET A 366 20.88 -18.35 -11.34
CA MET A 366 19.79 -19.14 -11.92
C MET A 366 19.36 -18.54 -13.25
N VAL A 367 19.29 -19.37 -14.28
CA VAL A 367 18.80 -19.02 -15.62
C VAL A 367 17.59 -19.88 -15.95
N ILE A 368 16.44 -19.24 -16.18
CA ILE A 368 15.21 -19.92 -16.56
C ILE A 368 15.01 -19.73 -18.06
N THR A 369 14.81 -20.81 -18.78
CA THR A 369 14.34 -20.80 -20.17
C THR A 369 12.84 -21.07 -20.18
N TRP A 370 12.08 -20.18 -20.77
CA TRP A 370 10.64 -20.26 -20.92
C TRP A 370 10.29 -20.61 -22.37
N ASN A 371 9.42 -21.57 -22.55
CA ASN A 371 9.00 -22.03 -23.88
C ASN A 371 7.81 -21.27 -24.47
N ASP A 372 7.29 -20.31 -23.73
CA ASP A 372 6.24 -19.38 -24.13
C ASP A 372 6.38 -18.03 -23.43
N LYS A 373 5.69 -17.00 -23.93
CA LYS A 373 5.65 -15.67 -23.30
C LYS A 373 4.78 -15.70 -22.04
N THR A 374 5.33 -15.15 -20.96
CA THR A 374 4.58 -14.90 -19.72
C THR A 374 5.06 -13.61 -19.06
N PRO A 375 4.16 -12.69 -18.70
CA PRO A 375 4.51 -11.47 -17.98
C PRO A 375 5.02 -11.74 -16.56
N TYR A 376 4.78 -12.94 -16.03
CA TYR A 376 5.20 -13.35 -14.68
C TYR A 376 6.62 -13.93 -14.61
N ALA A 377 7.37 -13.91 -15.69
CA ALA A 377 8.71 -14.52 -15.75
C ALA A 377 9.73 -13.88 -14.78
N ASN A 378 9.44 -12.71 -14.23
CA ASN A 378 10.28 -11.99 -13.28
C ASN A 378 9.74 -11.97 -11.82
N THR A 379 8.68 -12.68 -11.51
CA THR A 379 8.10 -12.75 -10.15
C THR A 379 8.83 -13.70 -9.22
N GLY A 380 9.82 -14.45 -9.73
CA GLY A 380 10.52 -15.49 -9.01
C GLY A 380 9.91 -16.87 -9.20
N LEU A 381 10.52 -17.86 -8.58
CA LEU A 381 10.03 -19.24 -8.58
C LEU A 381 9.71 -19.68 -7.16
N PRO A 382 8.76 -20.64 -6.98
CA PRO A 382 8.47 -21.22 -5.70
C PRO A 382 9.68 -21.99 -5.18
N MET A 383 10.01 -21.79 -3.91
CA MET A 383 11.14 -22.39 -3.25
C MET A 383 10.69 -23.01 -1.92
N TYR A 384 10.86 -24.33 -1.79
CA TYR A 384 10.50 -25.07 -0.59
C TYR A 384 11.65 -25.94 -0.11
N PRO A 385 11.84 -26.11 1.22
CA PRO A 385 12.96 -26.86 1.78
C PRO A 385 12.84 -28.36 1.48
N LYS A 386 13.53 -28.82 0.45
CA LYS A 386 13.49 -30.23 0.03
C LYS A 386 13.86 -31.17 1.18
N HIS A 387 14.88 -30.81 1.96
CA HIS A 387 15.32 -31.61 3.11
C HIS A 387 14.22 -31.83 4.16
N PHE A 388 13.33 -30.87 4.34
CA PHE A 388 12.23 -30.95 5.30
C PHE A 388 11.06 -31.80 4.77
N TRP A 389 10.72 -31.63 3.49
CA TRP A 389 9.56 -32.28 2.88
C TRP A 389 9.84 -33.65 2.28
N SER A 390 11.10 -34.01 2.02
CA SER A 390 11.46 -35.25 1.29
C SER A 390 11.02 -36.53 1.97
N SER A 391 10.70 -36.49 3.27
CA SER A 391 10.18 -37.65 4.02
C SER A 391 8.66 -37.84 3.93
N VAL A 392 7.94 -36.87 3.31
CA VAL A 392 6.48 -36.87 3.20
C VAL A 392 6.09 -37.19 1.75
N PRO A 393 5.21 -38.19 1.50
CA PRO A 393 4.63 -38.37 0.16
C PRO A 393 3.90 -37.10 -0.29
N LEU A 394 4.04 -36.74 -1.57
CA LEU A 394 3.53 -35.46 -2.09
C LEU A 394 2.00 -35.34 -1.98
N ASP A 395 1.28 -36.41 -2.18
CA ASP A 395 -0.18 -36.51 -2.02
C ASP A 395 -0.66 -36.39 -0.56
N GLN A 396 0.27 -36.46 0.41
CA GLN A 396 0.00 -36.29 1.84
C GLN A 396 0.61 -35.01 2.43
N ILE A 397 1.26 -34.18 1.62
CA ILE A 397 2.03 -33.05 2.10
C ILE A 397 1.16 -32.06 2.88
N THR A 398 -0.05 -31.79 2.41
CA THR A 398 -1.00 -30.85 3.03
C THR A 398 -1.67 -31.38 4.28
N SER A 399 -1.81 -32.70 4.41
CA SER A 399 -2.42 -33.38 5.57
C SER A 399 -1.41 -33.84 6.60
N SER A 400 -0.11 -33.73 6.32
CA SER A 400 0.95 -34.21 7.22
C SER A 400 1.03 -33.34 8.49
N ALA A 401 1.54 -33.93 9.58
CA ALA A 401 1.80 -33.17 10.81
C ALA A 401 2.80 -32.01 10.60
N LEU A 402 3.68 -32.12 9.61
CA LEU A 402 4.65 -31.06 9.25
C LEU A 402 3.96 -29.82 8.64
N ALA A 403 2.79 -29.98 8.01
CA ALA A 403 2.01 -28.91 7.42
C ALA A 403 1.51 -27.88 8.46
N LYS A 404 1.41 -28.28 9.72
CA LYS A 404 1.04 -27.36 10.82
C LYS A 404 2.19 -26.50 11.32
N LYS A 405 3.42 -26.85 10.99
CA LYS A 405 4.63 -26.11 11.38
C LYS A 405 5.66 -26.13 10.25
N PRO A 406 5.33 -25.60 9.08
CA PRO A 406 6.21 -25.63 7.93
C PRO A 406 7.51 -24.85 8.20
N VAL A 407 8.61 -25.37 7.68
CA VAL A 407 9.91 -24.68 7.64
C VAL A 407 9.92 -23.74 6.41
N HIS A 408 10.28 -22.49 6.63
CA HIS A 408 10.47 -21.52 5.56
C HIS A 408 11.59 -20.53 5.90
N CYS A 409 11.84 -19.51 5.10
CA CYS A 409 13.00 -18.64 5.24
C CYS A 409 12.68 -17.17 5.59
N GLY A 410 11.43 -16.85 5.96
CA GLY A 410 11.01 -15.50 6.30
C GLY A 410 11.41 -15.03 7.72
N PRO A 411 11.00 -13.81 8.13
CA PRO A 411 11.43 -13.17 9.38
C PRO A 411 10.95 -13.85 10.65
N TYR A 412 9.82 -14.52 10.60
CA TYR A 412 9.27 -15.30 11.71
C TYR A 412 9.17 -16.78 11.35
N LYS A 413 8.80 -17.60 12.29
CA LYS A 413 8.49 -19.03 12.10
C LYS A 413 7.32 -19.43 12.99
N ILE A 414 6.56 -20.43 12.56
CA ILE A 414 5.46 -20.96 13.35
C ILE A 414 6.03 -21.60 14.63
N ASP A 415 5.51 -21.18 15.77
CA ASP A 415 5.81 -21.77 17.08
C ASP A 415 4.79 -22.85 17.42
N THR A 416 3.49 -22.50 17.38
CA THR A 416 2.41 -23.41 17.76
C THR A 416 1.16 -23.11 16.96
N TRP A 417 0.45 -24.15 16.53
CA TRP A 417 -0.94 -24.07 16.07
C TRP A 417 -1.82 -24.91 16.99
N VAL A 418 -2.75 -24.25 17.68
CA VAL A 418 -3.81 -24.88 18.47
C VAL A 418 -5.11 -24.70 17.70
N GLU A 419 -5.53 -25.77 17.02
CA GLU A 419 -6.74 -25.77 16.18
C GLU A 419 -7.97 -25.28 16.99
N GLY A 420 -8.80 -24.49 16.34
CA GLY A 420 -9.96 -23.85 16.97
C GLY A 420 -9.63 -22.74 17.97
N SER A 421 -8.35 -22.37 18.15
CA SER A 421 -7.96 -21.39 19.15
C SER A 421 -7.01 -20.31 18.65
N TYR A 422 -5.76 -20.67 18.32
CA TYR A 422 -4.78 -19.69 17.87
C TYR A 422 -3.58 -20.31 17.14
N ILE A 423 -2.88 -19.46 16.38
CA ILE A 423 -1.54 -19.73 15.87
C ILE A 423 -0.57 -18.71 16.44
N SER A 424 0.62 -19.15 16.88
CA SER A 424 1.68 -18.26 17.32
C SER A 424 2.92 -18.38 16.47
N LEU A 425 3.59 -17.23 16.27
CA LEU A 425 4.86 -17.13 15.56
C LEU A 425 5.90 -16.47 16.47
N VAL A 426 7.15 -16.94 16.33
CA VAL A 426 8.32 -16.38 17.01
C VAL A 426 9.39 -16.01 15.98
N PRO A 427 10.34 -15.12 16.32
CA PRO A 427 11.38 -14.70 15.38
C PRO A 427 12.19 -15.87 14.82
N ASN A 428 12.39 -15.87 13.50
CA ASN A 428 13.39 -16.69 12.84
C ASN A 428 14.77 -16.04 12.96
N THR A 429 15.59 -16.51 13.87
CA THR A 429 16.95 -15.95 14.10
C THR A 429 17.91 -16.17 12.93
N ASN A 430 17.57 -17.06 12.00
CA ASN A 430 18.36 -17.34 10.80
C ASN A 430 18.00 -16.42 9.61
N TRP A 431 16.99 -15.57 9.74
CA TRP A 431 16.57 -14.68 8.67
C TRP A 431 17.64 -13.63 8.36
N PHE A 432 18.08 -13.59 7.13
CA PHE A 432 19.17 -12.70 6.68
C PHE A 432 18.81 -11.21 6.78
N GLY A 433 17.53 -10.86 6.63
CA GLY A 433 17.04 -9.48 6.66
C GLY A 433 17.19 -8.76 8.00
N TRP A 434 17.52 -9.45 9.10
CA TRP A 434 17.83 -8.80 10.36
C TRP A 434 19.11 -7.96 10.31
N ALA A 435 20.02 -8.21 9.34
CA ALA A 435 21.27 -7.45 9.19
C ALA A 435 22.06 -7.30 10.51
N GLY A 436 22.06 -8.34 11.34
CA GLY A 436 22.69 -8.35 12.65
C GLY A 436 21.89 -7.68 13.78
N SER A 437 20.65 -7.20 13.50
CA SER A 437 19.75 -6.71 14.55
C SER A 437 18.94 -7.84 15.19
N LYS A 438 18.13 -7.47 16.17
CA LYS A 438 17.14 -8.36 16.79
C LYS A 438 15.75 -7.98 16.32
N PRO A 439 14.82 -8.96 16.18
CA PRO A 439 13.41 -8.68 15.93
C PRO A 439 12.84 -7.84 17.07
N LEU A 440 11.97 -6.90 16.73
CA LEU A 440 11.37 -6.00 17.71
C LEU A 440 10.16 -6.65 18.39
N ILE A 441 9.28 -7.29 17.62
CA ILE A 441 8.18 -8.09 18.16
C ILE A 441 8.69 -9.51 18.44
N GLN A 442 8.48 -10.00 19.67
CA GLN A 442 9.00 -11.31 20.10
C GLN A 442 8.00 -12.44 19.88
N LYS A 443 6.71 -12.11 19.73
CA LYS A 443 5.68 -13.11 19.45
C LYS A 443 4.49 -12.48 18.76
N TYR A 444 4.00 -13.10 17.70
CA TYR A 444 2.69 -12.85 17.12
C TYR A 444 1.74 -13.97 17.55
N ILE A 445 0.50 -13.61 17.88
CA ILE A 445 -0.58 -14.55 18.18
C ILE A 445 -1.76 -14.19 17.28
N PHE A 446 -2.13 -15.08 16.37
CA PHE A 446 -3.34 -14.97 15.57
C PHE A 446 -4.43 -15.78 16.21
N GLN A 447 -5.54 -15.15 16.51
CA GLN A 447 -6.79 -15.77 16.94
C GLN A 447 -7.91 -15.39 15.98
N TRP A 448 -9.08 -15.99 16.13
CA TRP A 448 -10.19 -15.73 15.23
C TRP A 448 -11.53 -15.70 15.95
N ASP A 449 -12.36 -14.75 15.56
CA ASP A 449 -13.73 -14.56 16.00
C ASP A 449 -14.64 -14.34 14.78
N PRO A 450 -15.55 -15.27 14.48
CA PRO A 450 -16.50 -15.10 13.38
C PRO A 450 -17.50 -13.96 13.60
N ASP A 451 -17.77 -13.60 14.86
CA ASP A 451 -18.66 -12.51 15.23
C ASP A 451 -17.92 -11.20 15.44
N THR A 452 -18.21 -10.21 14.62
CA THR A 452 -17.54 -8.90 14.63
C THR A 452 -17.84 -8.05 15.87
N ASN A 453 -18.98 -8.28 16.55
CA ASN A 453 -19.24 -7.62 17.82
C ASN A 453 -18.34 -8.19 18.93
N THR A 454 -18.06 -9.49 18.90
CA THR A 454 -17.06 -10.12 19.80
C THR A 454 -15.69 -9.55 19.56
N MET A 455 -15.25 -9.42 18.30
CA MET A 455 -13.99 -8.75 17.96
C MET A 455 -13.94 -7.32 18.53
N LEU A 456 -15.01 -6.53 18.35
CA LEU A 456 -15.10 -5.18 18.86
C LEU A 456 -15.00 -5.12 20.40
N MET A 457 -15.67 -6.04 21.11
CA MET A 457 -15.57 -6.14 22.57
C MET A 457 -14.14 -6.48 23.03
N LYS A 458 -13.44 -7.37 22.33
CA LYS A 458 -12.03 -7.70 22.62
C LYS A 458 -11.10 -6.49 22.38
N VAL A 459 -11.37 -5.70 21.34
CA VAL A 459 -10.67 -4.44 21.10
C VAL A 459 -10.94 -3.45 22.26
N GLN A 460 -12.20 -3.29 22.69
CA GLN A 460 -12.59 -2.40 23.78
C GLN A 460 -11.92 -2.78 25.11
N SER A 461 -11.89 -4.07 25.41
CA SER A 461 -11.24 -4.58 26.64
C SER A 461 -9.73 -4.59 26.60
N GLY A 462 -9.13 -4.31 25.44
CA GLY A 462 -7.68 -4.35 25.23
C GLY A 462 -7.07 -5.75 25.15
N GLN A 463 -7.88 -6.78 25.00
CA GLN A 463 -7.42 -8.17 24.84
C GLN A 463 -6.75 -8.41 23.48
N VAL A 464 -7.08 -7.61 22.47
CA VAL A 464 -6.55 -7.64 21.11
C VAL A 464 -5.76 -6.37 20.85
N ASP A 465 -4.66 -6.49 20.13
CA ASP A 465 -3.80 -5.37 19.76
C ASP A 465 -4.11 -4.83 18.35
N LEU A 466 -4.64 -5.69 17.49
CA LEU A 466 -4.94 -5.39 16.10
C LEU A 466 -6.06 -6.31 15.61
N THR A 467 -7.08 -5.75 14.94
CA THR A 467 -7.98 -6.56 14.11
C THR A 467 -7.58 -6.45 12.64
N LEU A 468 -7.58 -7.57 11.94
CA LEU A 468 -7.43 -7.64 10.49
C LEU A 468 -8.76 -8.10 9.89
N ILE A 469 -9.29 -7.38 8.93
CA ILE A 469 -10.52 -7.68 8.18
C ILE A 469 -11.71 -8.08 9.09
N GLY A 470 -12.90 -7.67 8.73
CA GLY A 470 -14.13 -8.11 9.34
C GLY A 470 -14.99 -7.01 9.92
N LEU A 471 -14.40 -5.93 10.45
CA LEU A 471 -15.19 -4.80 10.94
C LEU A 471 -15.83 -4.04 9.79
N SER A 472 -17.16 -3.90 9.85
CA SER A 472 -17.88 -3.00 8.96
C SER A 472 -17.60 -1.53 9.30
N GLU A 473 -18.00 -0.60 8.43
CA GLU A 473 -17.85 0.83 8.71
C GLU A 473 -18.65 1.26 9.97
N LYS A 474 -19.75 0.60 10.27
CA LYS A 474 -20.52 0.83 11.50
C LYS A 474 -19.70 0.53 12.76
N GLU A 475 -19.04 -0.63 12.79
CA GLU A 475 -18.18 -1.05 13.91
C GLU A 475 -16.90 -0.22 13.96
N ALA A 476 -16.35 0.16 12.81
CA ALA A 476 -15.20 1.07 12.70
C ALA A 476 -15.49 2.41 13.39
N ARG A 477 -16.68 2.98 13.22
CA ARG A 477 -17.12 4.19 13.91
C ARG A 477 -17.26 4.02 15.41
N GLN A 478 -17.68 2.85 15.86
CA GLN A 478 -17.71 2.52 17.29
C GLN A 478 -16.28 2.40 17.84
N ALA A 479 -15.39 1.71 17.13
CA ALA A 479 -13.97 1.58 17.48
C ALA A 479 -13.26 2.93 17.56
N ALA A 480 -13.62 3.90 16.71
CA ALA A 480 -13.03 5.24 16.70
C ALA A 480 -13.26 6.02 18.02
N ASN A 481 -14.26 5.64 18.83
CA ASN A 481 -14.50 6.23 20.14
C ASN A 481 -13.61 5.62 21.24
N ILE A 482 -12.85 4.56 20.94
CA ILE A 482 -11.95 3.93 21.91
C ILE A 482 -10.62 4.73 21.91
N SER A 483 -10.32 5.38 23.02
CA SER A 483 -9.18 6.32 23.10
C SER A 483 -7.81 5.69 22.82
N THR A 484 -7.66 4.38 23.00
CA THR A 484 -6.41 3.62 22.82
C THR A 484 -6.22 3.06 21.42
N ILE A 485 -7.24 3.15 20.55
CA ILE A 485 -7.31 2.55 19.24
C ILE A 485 -7.16 3.62 18.15
N LYS A 486 -6.49 3.27 17.08
CA LYS A 486 -6.49 3.99 15.79
C LYS A 486 -7.35 3.17 14.81
N VAL A 487 -8.29 3.81 14.12
CA VAL A 487 -9.02 3.17 13.03
C VAL A 487 -8.31 3.54 11.73
N GLN A 488 -7.81 2.55 11.04
CA GLN A 488 -7.19 2.72 9.73
C GLN A 488 -8.10 2.15 8.65
N ARG A 489 -8.18 2.86 7.53
CA ARG A 489 -8.93 2.45 6.34
C ARG A 489 -7.98 2.39 5.17
N VAL A 490 -8.06 1.31 4.43
CA VAL A 490 -7.24 1.09 3.24
C VAL A 490 -8.14 0.67 2.10
N THR A 491 -7.93 1.26 0.92
CA THR A 491 -8.62 0.84 -0.28
C THR A 491 -8.18 -0.57 -0.64
N SER A 492 -9.14 -1.47 -0.72
CA SER A 492 -8.96 -2.88 -1.07
C SER A 492 -8.86 -3.05 -2.59
N THR A 493 -8.36 -4.19 -3.01
CA THR A 493 -8.37 -4.61 -4.42
C THR A 493 -9.69 -5.24 -4.86
N PHE A 494 -10.73 -5.19 -4.04
CA PHE A 494 -12.07 -5.62 -4.43
C PHE A 494 -12.88 -4.48 -5.03
N TRP A 495 -13.37 -4.70 -6.26
CA TRP A 495 -14.17 -3.77 -7.05
C TRP A 495 -15.64 -4.23 -7.08
N GLU A 496 -16.51 -3.55 -6.30
CA GLU A 496 -17.95 -3.79 -6.26
C GLU A 496 -18.59 -3.17 -7.50
N HIS A 497 -19.42 -3.93 -8.21
CA HIS A 497 -19.98 -3.54 -9.49
C HIS A 497 -21.34 -4.20 -9.75
N LEU A 498 -22.05 -3.70 -10.75
CA LEU A 498 -23.14 -4.40 -11.41
C LEU A 498 -22.60 -5.13 -12.63
N GLU A 499 -22.72 -6.42 -12.64
CA GLU A 499 -22.53 -7.31 -13.78
C GLU A 499 -23.80 -7.28 -14.64
N ILE A 500 -23.68 -7.09 -15.94
CA ILE A 500 -24.81 -6.97 -16.86
C ILE A 500 -24.80 -8.17 -17.81
N ASN A 501 -25.84 -8.99 -17.77
CA ASN A 501 -26.00 -10.05 -18.75
C ASN A 501 -26.43 -9.45 -20.10
N MET A 502 -25.47 -9.28 -21.02
CA MET A 502 -25.69 -8.67 -22.33
C MET A 502 -26.45 -9.60 -23.31
N THR A 503 -26.66 -10.86 -22.93
CA THR A 503 -27.51 -11.79 -23.72
C THR A 503 -29.00 -11.61 -23.46
N ASP A 504 -29.37 -10.88 -22.38
CA ASP A 504 -30.75 -10.52 -22.08
C ASP A 504 -31.32 -9.58 -23.12
N PRO A 505 -32.55 -9.81 -23.64
CA PRO A 505 -33.16 -8.98 -24.71
C PRO A 505 -33.29 -7.49 -24.38
N ILE A 506 -33.45 -7.10 -23.11
CA ILE A 506 -33.51 -5.71 -22.67
C ILE A 506 -32.12 -5.11 -22.58
N LEU A 507 -31.20 -5.86 -21.98
CA LEU A 507 -29.83 -5.44 -21.67
C LEU A 507 -28.85 -5.57 -22.85
N SER A 508 -29.25 -6.24 -23.95
CA SER A 508 -28.52 -6.24 -25.22
C SER A 508 -28.47 -4.84 -25.85
N ASP A 509 -29.46 -3.97 -25.57
CA ASP A 509 -29.48 -2.59 -26.04
C ASP A 509 -28.48 -1.72 -25.28
N LEU A 510 -27.46 -1.20 -25.97
CA LEU A 510 -26.44 -0.33 -25.40
C LEU A 510 -27.03 0.93 -24.72
N LYS A 511 -28.10 1.50 -25.28
CA LYS A 511 -28.73 2.70 -24.70
C LYS A 511 -29.34 2.42 -23.35
N VAL A 512 -29.89 1.22 -23.14
CA VAL A 512 -30.38 0.79 -21.82
C VAL A 512 -29.23 0.64 -20.82
N ARG A 513 -28.11 0.03 -21.22
CA ARG A 513 -26.93 -0.08 -20.36
C ARG A 513 -26.32 1.29 -20.02
N GLN A 514 -26.24 2.18 -21.01
CA GLN A 514 -25.83 3.58 -20.78
C GLN A 514 -26.77 4.31 -19.83
N ALA A 515 -28.07 4.11 -20.00
CA ALA A 515 -29.07 4.73 -19.12
C ALA A 515 -28.97 4.25 -17.69
N LEU A 516 -28.68 2.97 -17.46
CA LEU A 516 -28.39 2.44 -16.11
C LEU A 516 -27.17 3.15 -15.51
N ALA A 517 -26.05 3.26 -16.24
CA ALA A 517 -24.85 3.90 -15.75
C ALA A 517 -25.06 5.40 -15.46
N TYR A 518 -25.78 6.14 -16.31
CA TYR A 518 -26.13 7.55 -16.06
C TYR A 518 -27.19 7.72 -14.96
N GLY A 519 -28.00 6.70 -14.69
CA GLY A 519 -29.09 6.74 -13.68
C GLY A 519 -28.62 6.53 -12.26
N ILE A 520 -27.43 5.97 -12.06
CA ILE A 520 -26.87 5.68 -10.74
C ILE A 520 -26.12 6.90 -10.18
N ASN A 521 -26.52 7.37 -9.01
CA ASN A 521 -25.80 8.36 -8.23
C ASN A 521 -24.83 7.65 -7.29
N TYR A 522 -23.59 7.52 -7.72
CA TYR A 522 -22.52 6.78 -7.03
C TYR A 522 -22.18 7.38 -5.65
N ASP A 523 -22.15 8.71 -5.55
CA ASP A 523 -21.86 9.39 -4.29
C ASP A 523 -23.01 9.22 -3.28
N ASP A 524 -24.26 9.27 -3.73
CA ASP A 524 -25.44 9.00 -2.88
C ASP A 524 -25.44 7.55 -2.38
N LEU A 525 -25.14 6.58 -3.26
CA LEU A 525 -24.96 5.17 -2.88
C LEU A 525 -23.87 5.02 -1.82
N ASN A 526 -22.67 5.59 -2.08
CA ASN A 526 -21.54 5.53 -1.16
C ASN A 526 -21.88 6.16 0.21
N ASN A 527 -22.54 7.32 0.21
CA ASN A 527 -22.92 8.00 1.45
C ASN A 527 -23.99 7.24 2.25
N ARG A 528 -25.01 6.71 1.59
CA ARG A 528 -26.15 6.03 2.24
C ARG A 528 -25.79 4.66 2.80
N VAL A 529 -24.92 3.90 2.08
CA VAL A 529 -24.56 2.52 2.46
C VAL A 529 -23.20 2.47 3.18
N PHE A 530 -22.22 3.21 2.70
CA PHE A 530 -20.83 3.10 3.17
C PHE A 530 -20.33 4.38 3.87
N TYR A 531 -21.24 5.29 4.20
CA TYR A 531 -20.93 6.54 4.94
C TYR A 531 -19.87 7.40 4.25
N GLY A 532 -19.76 7.33 2.92
CA GLY A 532 -18.75 8.04 2.14
C GLY A 532 -17.32 7.50 2.27
N GLN A 533 -17.15 6.29 2.84
CA GLN A 533 -15.81 5.76 3.17
C GLN A 533 -15.20 4.86 2.07
N ARG A 534 -15.97 4.51 1.04
CA ARG A 534 -15.45 3.78 -0.11
C ARG A 534 -14.99 4.74 -1.22
N THR A 535 -14.04 4.32 -2.03
CA THR A 535 -13.64 5.06 -3.23
C THR A 535 -14.62 4.75 -4.36
N VAL A 536 -15.28 5.76 -4.90
CA VAL A 536 -16.12 5.62 -6.10
C VAL A 536 -15.22 5.37 -7.31
N SER A 537 -15.56 4.38 -8.13
CA SER A 537 -14.77 4.03 -9.31
C SER A 537 -15.56 4.25 -10.60
N TYR A 538 -14.99 5.05 -11.50
CA TYR A 538 -15.52 5.32 -12.84
C TYR A 538 -14.69 4.63 -13.95
N TYR A 539 -13.72 3.80 -13.59
CA TYR A 539 -12.89 3.09 -14.56
C TYR A 539 -13.37 1.66 -14.77
N PRO A 540 -13.17 1.10 -15.98
CA PRO A 540 -13.30 -0.33 -16.21
C PRO A 540 -12.40 -1.14 -15.26
N TYR A 541 -12.79 -2.40 -15.04
CA TYR A 541 -12.09 -3.25 -14.08
C TYR A 541 -10.62 -3.55 -14.43
N ILE A 542 -10.28 -3.74 -15.72
CA ILE A 542 -9.02 -4.39 -16.15
C ILE A 542 -7.80 -3.82 -15.40
N ALA A 543 -7.51 -2.52 -15.53
CA ALA A 543 -6.32 -1.93 -14.92
C ALA A 543 -6.64 -0.94 -13.79
N ILE A 544 -7.76 -1.11 -13.11
CA ILE A 544 -8.19 -0.19 -12.05
C ILE A 544 -7.18 -0.08 -10.89
N PHE A 545 -6.43 -1.15 -10.60
CA PHE A 545 -5.44 -1.23 -9.54
C PHE A 545 -4.01 -0.97 -10.01
N ASN A 546 -3.78 -0.82 -11.33
CA ASN A 546 -2.47 -0.57 -11.92
C ASN A 546 -2.48 0.71 -12.76
N GLU A 547 -1.98 1.82 -12.17
CA GLU A 547 -1.98 3.13 -12.84
C GLU A 547 -1.19 3.15 -14.16
N PHE A 548 -0.15 2.32 -14.30
CA PHE A 548 0.65 2.27 -15.51
C PHE A 548 -0.16 1.75 -16.70
N TYR A 549 -0.95 0.70 -16.49
CA TYR A 549 -1.78 0.10 -17.54
C TYR A 549 -3.15 0.75 -17.72
N ARG A 550 -3.60 1.58 -16.76
CA ARG A 550 -4.93 2.19 -16.79
C ARG A 550 -5.04 3.30 -17.85
N ASN A 551 -6.01 3.18 -18.73
CA ASN A 551 -6.35 4.21 -19.72
C ASN A 551 -7.11 5.37 -19.03
N PRO A 552 -6.51 6.57 -18.90
CA PRO A 552 -7.17 7.70 -18.24
C PRO A 552 -8.38 8.25 -19.01
N LYS A 553 -8.58 7.84 -20.25
CA LYS A 553 -9.71 8.25 -21.11
C LYS A 553 -10.89 7.28 -21.08
N ALA A 554 -10.66 6.02 -20.69
CA ALA A 554 -11.70 5.01 -20.59
C ALA A 554 -12.49 5.21 -19.27
N VAL A 555 -13.45 6.11 -19.29
CA VAL A 555 -14.24 6.51 -18.12
C VAL A 555 -15.70 6.15 -18.31
N LEU A 556 -16.27 5.45 -17.34
CA LEU A 556 -17.70 5.13 -17.31
C LEU A 556 -18.56 6.40 -17.07
N PRO A 557 -19.82 6.41 -17.53
CA PRO A 557 -20.71 7.55 -17.36
C PRO A 557 -20.86 7.98 -15.89
N LYS A 558 -20.81 9.29 -15.64
CA LYS A 558 -21.16 9.89 -14.34
C LYS A 558 -22.66 10.16 -14.28
N TYR A 559 -23.22 10.17 -13.07
CA TYR A 559 -24.63 10.43 -12.82
C TYR A 559 -25.17 11.62 -13.61
N ASN A 560 -26.19 11.35 -14.43
CA ASN A 560 -26.94 12.36 -15.19
C ASN A 560 -28.34 11.82 -15.50
N GLN A 561 -29.31 12.09 -14.65
CA GLN A 561 -30.67 11.60 -14.77
C GLN A 561 -31.35 12.04 -16.08
N ALA A 562 -31.10 13.27 -16.54
CA ALA A 562 -31.67 13.77 -17.80
C ALA A 562 -31.18 12.97 -19.01
N LYS A 563 -29.84 12.67 -19.03
CA LYS A 563 -29.26 11.85 -20.10
C LYS A 563 -29.76 10.41 -20.04
N ALA A 564 -29.92 9.83 -18.86
CA ALA A 564 -30.52 8.50 -18.68
C ALA A 564 -31.93 8.42 -19.26
N ASN A 565 -32.77 9.41 -18.94
CA ASN A 565 -34.13 9.50 -19.47
C ASN A 565 -34.15 9.64 -21.01
N GLN A 566 -33.30 10.51 -21.57
CA GLN A 566 -33.16 10.66 -23.01
C GLN A 566 -32.82 9.33 -23.70
N LEU A 567 -31.84 8.58 -23.17
CA LEU A 567 -31.40 7.31 -23.75
C LEU A 567 -32.49 6.24 -23.70
N LEU A 568 -33.28 6.17 -22.62
CA LEU A 568 -34.42 5.26 -22.52
C LEU A 568 -35.54 5.64 -23.53
N ASP A 569 -35.78 6.94 -23.69
CA ASP A 569 -36.73 7.43 -24.74
C ASP A 569 -36.27 7.06 -26.14
N GLU A 570 -34.97 7.20 -26.43
CA GLU A 570 -34.39 6.81 -27.72
C GLU A 570 -34.38 5.29 -27.95
N ALA A 571 -34.30 4.49 -26.86
CA ALA A 571 -34.43 3.03 -26.88
C ALA A 571 -35.89 2.55 -27.05
N GLY A 572 -36.85 3.48 -27.09
CA GLY A 572 -38.28 3.20 -27.25
C GLY A 572 -39.02 2.92 -25.93
N TRP A 573 -38.39 3.03 -24.78
CA TRP A 573 -39.00 2.89 -23.49
C TRP A 573 -39.68 4.20 -23.06
N LYS A 574 -41.01 4.28 -23.08
CA LYS A 574 -41.77 5.49 -22.78
C LYS A 574 -42.28 5.51 -21.33
N MET A 575 -42.25 6.67 -20.68
CA MET A 575 -42.72 6.86 -19.33
C MET A 575 -44.23 6.70 -19.23
N GLY A 576 -44.70 5.82 -18.38
CA GLY A 576 -46.13 5.63 -18.06
C GLY A 576 -46.62 6.56 -16.95
N SER A 577 -47.94 6.59 -16.76
CA SER A 577 -48.57 7.42 -15.71
C SER A 577 -48.25 6.97 -14.28
N ASP A 578 -47.82 5.74 -14.10
CA ASP A 578 -47.40 5.14 -12.82
C ASP A 578 -45.91 5.40 -12.46
N GLY A 579 -45.24 6.16 -13.33
CA GLY A 579 -43.83 6.51 -13.12
C GLY A 579 -42.83 5.43 -13.54
N TYR A 580 -43.29 4.38 -14.23
CA TYR A 580 -42.43 3.37 -14.84
C TYR A 580 -42.44 3.46 -16.38
N ARG A 581 -41.43 2.85 -17.01
CA ARG A 581 -41.29 2.86 -18.48
C ARG A 581 -41.85 1.60 -19.09
N TYR A 582 -42.41 1.76 -20.32
CA TYR A 582 -43.03 0.70 -21.09
C TYR A 582 -42.56 0.73 -22.55
N LYS A 583 -42.40 -0.45 -23.11
CA LYS A 583 -42.16 -0.67 -24.56
C LYS A 583 -42.98 -1.87 -25.00
N ASP A 584 -43.78 -1.71 -26.06
CA ASP A 584 -44.68 -2.75 -26.62
C ASP A 584 -45.59 -3.38 -25.52
N GLY A 585 -46.11 -2.54 -24.63
CA GLY A 585 -46.98 -2.95 -23.52
C GLY A 585 -46.29 -3.64 -22.36
N LYS A 586 -44.98 -3.87 -22.42
CA LYS A 586 -44.15 -4.49 -21.36
C LYS A 586 -43.51 -3.44 -20.53
N LYS A 587 -43.62 -3.58 -19.21
CA LYS A 587 -42.94 -2.73 -18.21
C LYS A 587 -41.44 -3.01 -18.21
N LEU A 588 -40.62 -1.96 -18.06
CA LEU A 588 -39.17 -2.09 -17.91
C LEU A 588 -38.86 -2.57 -16.49
N THR A 589 -38.84 -3.88 -16.32
CA THR A 589 -38.54 -4.56 -15.05
C THR A 589 -37.26 -5.35 -15.21
N LEU A 590 -36.33 -5.20 -14.27
CA LEU A 590 -35.05 -5.89 -14.24
C LEU A 590 -34.84 -6.57 -12.87
N GLU A 591 -34.48 -7.84 -12.88
CA GLU A 591 -34.03 -8.55 -11.70
C GLU A 591 -32.60 -8.11 -11.33
N LEU A 592 -32.37 -7.78 -10.06
CA LEU A 592 -31.06 -7.51 -9.49
C LEU A 592 -30.73 -8.61 -8.46
N ALA A 593 -29.95 -9.59 -8.86
CA ALA A 593 -29.52 -10.67 -7.99
C ALA A 593 -28.27 -10.29 -7.18
N THR A 594 -28.20 -10.70 -5.92
CA THR A 594 -27.02 -10.55 -5.07
C THR A 594 -27.03 -11.56 -3.92
N THR A 595 -25.96 -11.56 -3.11
CA THR A 595 -25.88 -12.44 -1.93
C THR A 595 -26.70 -11.89 -0.76
N THR A 596 -26.81 -12.68 0.33
CA THR A 596 -27.50 -12.27 1.56
C THR A 596 -26.71 -11.29 2.43
N ARG A 597 -25.52 -10.87 2.00
CA ARG A 597 -24.68 -9.91 2.69
C ARG A 597 -25.39 -8.56 2.87
N GLN A 598 -25.35 -7.99 4.07
CA GLN A 598 -26.19 -6.86 4.43
C GLN A 598 -25.92 -5.59 3.61
N ASP A 599 -24.65 -5.24 3.42
CA ASP A 599 -24.26 -4.06 2.62
C ASP A 599 -24.69 -4.17 1.14
N ARG A 600 -24.77 -5.39 0.59
CA ARG A 600 -25.32 -5.63 -0.75
C ARG A 600 -26.83 -5.51 -0.81
N LYS A 601 -27.54 -5.96 0.24
CA LYS A 601 -28.99 -5.72 0.37
C LYS A 601 -29.30 -4.24 0.43
N ASP A 602 -28.55 -3.50 1.25
CA ASP A 602 -28.72 -2.05 1.39
C ASP A 602 -28.38 -1.32 0.08
N SER A 603 -27.34 -1.75 -0.64
CA SER A 603 -27.02 -1.23 -1.97
C SER A 603 -28.11 -1.50 -2.99
N ALA A 604 -28.70 -2.70 -3.00
CA ALA A 604 -29.80 -3.05 -3.90
C ALA A 604 -31.02 -2.16 -3.68
N VAL A 605 -31.36 -1.85 -2.43
CA VAL A 605 -32.47 -0.93 -2.08
C VAL A 605 -32.18 0.50 -2.57
N VAL A 606 -30.95 0.98 -2.42
CA VAL A 606 -30.56 2.31 -2.92
C VAL A 606 -30.62 2.36 -4.46
N LEU A 607 -30.11 1.34 -5.12
CA LEU A 607 -30.19 1.25 -6.60
C LEU A 607 -31.62 1.18 -7.11
N GLN A 608 -32.51 0.44 -6.42
CA GLN A 608 -33.94 0.40 -6.72
C GLN A 608 -34.57 1.81 -6.64
N ASP A 609 -34.30 2.55 -5.55
CA ASP A 609 -34.77 3.92 -5.36
C ASP A 609 -34.27 4.88 -6.46
N GLN A 610 -32.99 4.78 -6.81
CA GLN A 610 -32.37 5.65 -7.82
C GLN A 610 -32.90 5.35 -9.24
N LEU A 611 -32.95 4.08 -9.64
CA LEU A 611 -33.34 3.67 -11.00
C LEU A 611 -34.87 3.85 -11.22
N LYS A 612 -35.67 3.79 -10.16
CA LYS A 612 -37.08 4.17 -10.22
C LYS A 612 -37.27 5.61 -10.71
N LYS A 613 -36.38 6.54 -10.36
CA LYS A 613 -36.46 7.95 -10.78
C LYS A 613 -36.34 8.14 -12.31
N ILE A 614 -35.80 7.14 -13.00
CA ILE A 614 -35.74 7.10 -14.46
C ILE A 614 -36.73 6.08 -15.05
N GLY A 615 -37.62 5.52 -14.24
CA GLY A 615 -38.71 4.66 -14.65
C GLY A 615 -38.35 3.19 -14.80
N ILE A 616 -37.23 2.73 -14.26
CA ILE A 616 -36.85 1.32 -14.23
C ILE A 616 -37.33 0.66 -12.94
N ASP A 617 -38.01 -0.48 -13.07
CA ASP A 617 -38.49 -1.29 -11.95
C ASP A 617 -37.45 -2.37 -11.59
N ILE A 618 -36.64 -2.13 -10.58
CA ILE A 618 -35.64 -3.09 -10.09
C ILE A 618 -36.29 -4.04 -9.08
N GLN A 619 -36.10 -5.35 -9.30
CA GLN A 619 -36.59 -6.42 -8.44
C GLN A 619 -35.40 -7.12 -7.74
N PRO A 620 -35.06 -6.77 -6.49
CA PRO A 620 -33.95 -7.38 -5.76
C PRO A 620 -34.21 -8.86 -5.48
N LYS A 621 -33.21 -9.71 -5.70
CA LYS A 621 -33.20 -11.14 -5.41
C LYS A 621 -31.99 -11.52 -4.57
N TYR A 622 -32.24 -12.05 -3.38
CA TYR A 622 -31.17 -12.39 -2.43
C TYR A 622 -30.95 -13.89 -2.39
N LEU A 623 -29.73 -14.33 -2.65
CA LEU A 623 -29.34 -15.73 -2.79
C LEU A 623 -28.24 -16.09 -1.78
N ASN A 624 -28.19 -17.36 -1.39
CA ASN A 624 -27.05 -17.88 -0.65
C ASN A 624 -25.79 -17.79 -1.51
N SER A 625 -24.65 -17.42 -0.93
CA SER A 625 -23.41 -17.16 -1.66
C SER A 625 -22.90 -18.38 -2.44
N THR A 626 -23.02 -19.59 -1.89
CA THR A 626 -22.61 -20.82 -2.57
C THR A 626 -23.43 -21.06 -3.85
N TYR A 627 -24.74 -20.90 -3.77
CA TYR A 627 -25.59 -21.01 -4.96
C TYR A 627 -25.39 -19.84 -5.93
N PHE A 628 -25.27 -18.62 -5.39
CA PHE A 628 -25.06 -17.41 -6.20
C PHE A 628 -23.83 -17.53 -7.08
N PHE A 629 -22.67 -17.84 -6.49
CA PHE A 629 -21.41 -17.95 -7.24
C PHE A 629 -21.24 -19.30 -7.95
N GLY A 630 -21.64 -20.41 -7.32
CA GLY A 630 -21.40 -21.75 -7.86
C GLY A 630 -22.36 -22.18 -8.99
N THR A 631 -23.54 -21.56 -9.07
CA THR A 631 -24.54 -21.94 -10.10
C THR A 631 -25.13 -20.72 -10.78
N TYR A 632 -25.66 -19.77 -10.02
CA TYR A 632 -26.51 -18.72 -10.60
C TYR A 632 -25.73 -17.77 -11.53
N CYS A 633 -24.52 -17.34 -11.15
CA CYS A 633 -23.66 -16.54 -12.00
C CYS A 633 -23.00 -17.38 -13.11
N THR A 634 -22.49 -18.56 -12.77
CA THR A 634 -21.82 -19.45 -13.76
C THR A 634 -22.74 -19.88 -14.89
N HIS A 635 -24.05 -20.03 -14.64
CA HIS A 635 -25.03 -20.36 -15.67
C HIS A 635 -25.73 -19.11 -16.25
N MET A 636 -25.22 -17.92 -15.95
CA MET A 636 -25.73 -16.63 -16.43
C MET A 636 -27.25 -16.46 -16.27
N MET A 637 -27.79 -16.91 -15.09
CA MET A 637 -29.24 -16.94 -14.83
C MET A 637 -29.82 -15.57 -14.43
N PHE A 638 -29.01 -14.53 -14.30
CA PHE A 638 -29.37 -13.18 -13.89
C PHE A 638 -29.59 -12.24 -15.06
N GLN A 639 -30.26 -11.11 -14.85
CA GLN A 639 -30.24 -9.93 -15.71
C GLN A 639 -29.15 -8.96 -15.22
N LEU A 640 -29.23 -8.55 -13.96
CA LEU A 640 -28.20 -7.79 -13.26
C LEU A 640 -27.72 -8.56 -12.04
N ALA A 641 -26.41 -8.58 -11.80
CA ALA A 641 -25.84 -9.18 -10.58
C ALA A 641 -24.93 -8.17 -9.86
N LEU A 642 -25.07 -8.08 -8.51
CA LEU A 642 -24.28 -7.17 -7.67
C LEU A 642 -23.30 -8.00 -6.83
N PHE A 643 -22.02 -7.85 -7.11
CA PHE A 643 -20.92 -8.50 -6.38
C PHE A 643 -19.58 -7.83 -6.66
N ALA A 644 -18.49 -8.37 -6.12
CA ALA A 644 -17.16 -7.81 -6.32
C ALA A 644 -16.20 -8.80 -6.98
N TRP A 645 -15.38 -8.31 -7.92
CA TRP A 645 -14.17 -8.98 -8.38
C TRP A 645 -12.95 -8.54 -7.59
N GLY A 646 -12.05 -9.46 -7.28
CA GLY A 646 -10.73 -9.15 -6.74
C GLY A 646 -9.75 -8.83 -7.88
N GLY A 647 -9.00 -7.74 -7.76
CA GLY A 647 -8.01 -7.32 -8.76
C GLY A 647 -6.58 -7.63 -8.36
N ASP A 648 -5.72 -7.75 -9.35
CA ASP A 648 -4.28 -7.92 -9.20
C ASP A 648 -3.55 -6.62 -9.61
N PRO A 649 -2.85 -5.95 -8.68
CA PRO A 649 -2.07 -4.77 -9.02
C PRO A 649 -0.84 -5.07 -9.88
N LEU A 650 -0.32 -6.30 -9.85
CA LEU A 650 0.84 -6.69 -10.65
C LEU A 650 0.49 -6.84 -12.12
N ASP A 651 -0.59 -7.57 -12.42
CA ASP A 651 -1.01 -7.82 -13.81
C ASP A 651 -2.53 -7.73 -14.00
N PRO A 652 -3.00 -6.72 -14.74
CA PRO A 652 -4.43 -6.52 -14.99
C PRO A 652 -4.93 -7.40 -16.15
N SER A 653 -4.82 -8.72 -16.07
CA SER A 653 -5.12 -9.61 -17.18
C SER A 653 -6.50 -9.37 -17.81
N GLY A 654 -7.57 -9.48 -17.07
CA GLY A 654 -8.95 -9.36 -17.58
C GLY A 654 -9.38 -10.45 -18.56
N PHE A 655 -8.50 -11.37 -18.95
CA PHE A 655 -8.78 -12.40 -19.95
C PHE A 655 -9.98 -13.27 -19.56
N THR A 656 -10.00 -13.77 -18.35
CA THR A 656 -11.06 -14.65 -17.85
C THR A 656 -12.43 -13.96 -17.76
N LEU A 657 -12.44 -12.63 -17.60
CA LEU A 657 -13.67 -11.85 -17.38
C LEU A 657 -14.29 -11.30 -18.67
N TYR A 658 -13.48 -11.10 -19.72
CA TYR A 658 -13.96 -10.37 -20.90
C TYR A 658 -13.69 -11.05 -22.23
N HIS A 659 -12.74 -11.98 -22.34
CA HIS A 659 -12.49 -12.67 -23.60
C HIS A 659 -13.68 -13.58 -23.96
N SER A 660 -14.13 -13.59 -25.21
CA SER A 660 -15.33 -14.35 -25.62
C SER A 660 -15.19 -15.86 -25.41
N SER A 661 -13.97 -16.41 -25.48
CA SER A 661 -13.72 -17.83 -25.19
C SER A 661 -13.99 -18.23 -23.72
N GLN A 662 -14.18 -17.24 -22.84
CA GLN A 662 -14.44 -17.42 -21.43
C GLN A 662 -15.93 -17.26 -21.06
N ILE A 663 -16.82 -17.19 -22.05
CA ILE A 663 -18.27 -17.20 -21.82
C ILE A 663 -18.67 -18.58 -21.38
N PRO A 664 -19.30 -18.75 -20.20
CA PRO A 664 -19.79 -20.04 -19.75
C PRO A 664 -20.97 -20.52 -20.64
N THR A 665 -20.89 -21.75 -21.13
CA THR A 665 -21.93 -22.36 -21.95
C THR A 665 -22.12 -23.82 -21.53
N GLU A 666 -23.24 -24.44 -21.88
CA GLU A 666 -23.46 -25.86 -21.65
C GLU A 666 -22.40 -26.73 -22.37
N GLU A 667 -22.00 -26.29 -23.58
CA GLU A 667 -21.02 -27.00 -24.42
C GLU A 667 -19.62 -27.06 -23.78
N ASN A 668 -19.22 -25.98 -23.06
CA ASN A 668 -17.93 -25.94 -22.35
C ASN A 668 -18.03 -26.35 -20.87
N GLY A 669 -19.18 -26.94 -20.44
CA GLY A 669 -19.41 -27.37 -19.07
C GLY A 669 -19.50 -26.20 -18.08
N TRP A 670 -19.96 -25.04 -18.53
CA TRP A 670 -20.10 -23.82 -17.74
C TRP A 670 -18.77 -23.27 -17.21
N GLN A 671 -17.68 -23.51 -17.96
CA GLN A 671 -16.35 -23.01 -17.65
C GLN A 671 -16.17 -21.56 -18.12
N GLY A 672 -15.36 -20.80 -17.39
CA GLY A 672 -15.07 -19.39 -17.67
C GLY A 672 -15.80 -18.43 -16.72
N GLN A 673 -15.45 -17.15 -16.81
CA GLN A 673 -15.94 -16.09 -15.92
C GLN A 673 -16.46 -14.85 -16.66
N ASN A 674 -16.58 -14.93 -18.00
CA ASN A 674 -17.21 -13.86 -18.78
C ASN A 674 -18.74 -13.95 -18.63
N TYR A 675 -19.22 -13.64 -17.42
CA TYR A 675 -20.65 -13.70 -17.07
C TYR A 675 -21.47 -12.62 -17.75
N THR A 676 -20.83 -11.60 -18.34
CA THR A 676 -21.52 -10.57 -19.12
C THR A 676 -21.98 -11.10 -20.49
N GLY A 677 -21.38 -12.17 -20.98
CA GLY A 677 -21.60 -12.68 -22.33
C GLY A 677 -21.09 -11.74 -23.42
N ILE A 678 -20.16 -10.81 -23.10
CA ILE A 678 -19.56 -9.93 -24.09
C ILE A 678 -18.79 -10.73 -25.11
N ASN A 679 -19.06 -10.45 -26.39
CA ASN A 679 -18.37 -11.06 -27.51
C ASN A 679 -18.03 -9.95 -28.50
N ASP A 680 -16.83 -9.43 -28.42
CA ASP A 680 -16.33 -8.32 -29.24
C ASP A 680 -14.90 -8.62 -29.71
N LYS A 681 -14.74 -8.83 -31.01
CA LYS A 681 -13.44 -9.20 -31.58
C LYS A 681 -12.31 -8.20 -31.29
N THR A 682 -12.62 -6.91 -31.25
CA THR A 682 -11.60 -5.87 -30.94
C THR A 682 -11.13 -5.98 -29.50
N LEU A 683 -12.05 -6.27 -28.59
CA LEU A 683 -11.73 -6.51 -27.18
C LEU A 683 -10.92 -7.80 -27.01
N ASP A 684 -11.34 -8.88 -27.64
CA ASP A 684 -10.66 -10.18 -27.60
C ASP A 684 -9.22 -10.07 -28.10
N ASP A 685 -9.03 -9.49 -29.30
CA ASP A 685 -7.70 -9.30 -29.87
C ASP A 685 -6.79 -8.44 -28.97
N ALA A 686 -7.34 -7.37 -28.38
CA ALA A 686 -6.59 -6.47 -27.52
C ALA A 686 -6.20 -7.14 -26.18
N ILE A 687 -7.12 -7.85 -25.54
CA ILE A 687 -6.85 -8.59 -24.29
C ILE A 687 -5.84 -9.71 -24.55
N PHE A 688 -6.05 -10.49 -25.63
CA PHE A 688 -5.12 -11.55 -26.00
C PHE A 688 -3.71 -11.01 -26.24
N ALA A 689 -3.58 -9.93 -27.01
CA ALA A 689 -2.29 -9.30 -27.26
C ALA A 689 -1.64 -8.74 -25.99
N ALA A 690 -2.44 -8.17 -25.06
CA ALA A 690 -1.91 -7.65 -23.80
C ALA A 690 -1.39 -8.75 -22.86
N THR A 691 -2.07 -9.90 -22.81
CA THR A 691 -1.71 -11.01 -21.90
C THR A 691 -0.59 -11.91 -22.46
N HIS A 692 -0.39 -11.92 -23.80
CA HIS A 692 0.65 -12.71 -24.48
C HIS A 692 1.85 -11.85 -24.95
N GLU A 693 1.99 -10.65 -24.43
CA GLU A 693 3.13 -9.77 -24.68
C GLU A 693 3.91 -9.54 -23.37
N VAL A 694 5.21 -9.30 -23.50
CA VAL A 694 6.10 -9.06 -22.35
C VAL A 694 6.67 -7.64 -22.33
N ASP A 695 6.65 -6.91 -23.45
CA ASP A 695 7.01 -5.49 -23.47
C ASP A 695 5.93 -4.65 -22.78
N PRO A 696 6.23 -3.98 -21.65
CA PRO A 696 5.23 -3.23 -20.89
C PRO A 696 4.56 -2.11 -21.70
N ALA A 697 5.27 -1.48 -22.65
CA ALA A 697 4.70 -0.40 -23.46
C ALA A 697 3.72 -0.93 -24.51
N VAL A 698 4.02 -2.09 -25.09
CA VAL A 698 3.10 -2.78 -26.03
C VAL A 698 1.88 -3.29 -25.28
N ARG A 699 2.06 -3.88 -24.08
CA ARG A 699 0.97 -4.31 -23.21
C ARG A 699 0.07 -3.13 -22.85
N GLN A 700 0.64 -2.00 -22.40
CA GLN A 700 -0.11 -0.78 -22.05
C GLN A 700 -1.00 -0.32 -23.22
N LYS A 701 -0.44 -0.27 -24.43
CA LYS A 701 -1.21 0.12 -25.62
C LYS A 701 -2.42 -0.77 -25.86
N ASN A 702 -2.25 -2.08 -25.70
CA ASN A 702 -3.33 -3.05 -25.89
C ASN A 702 -4.36 -2.95 -24.76
N TYR A 703 -3.94 -2.80 -23.50
CA TYR A 703 -4.88 -2.55 -22.40
C TYR A 703 -5.67 -1.25 -22.60
N TYR A 704 -5.07 -0.20 -23.14
CA TYR A 704 -5.79 1.04 -23.44
C TYR A 704 -6.91 0.81 -24.46
N VAL A 705 -6.69 -0.05 -25.47
CA VAL A 705 -7.73 -0.43 -26.44
C VAL A 705 -8.83 -1.23 -25.75
N ALA A 706 -8.46 -2.23 -24.95
CA ALA A 706 -9.41 -3.08 -24.24
C ALA A 706 -10.29 -2.28 -23.27
N GLU A 707 -9.71 -1.43 -22.44
CA GLU A 707 -10.45 -0.60 -21.49
C GLU A 707 -11.37 0.40 -22.17
N GLN A 708 -10.91 1.02 -23.28
CA GLN A 708 -11.78 1.91 -24.05
C GLN A 708 -12.98 1.13 -24.59
N ARG A 709 -12.77 -0.09 -25.09
CA ARG A 709 -13.84 -0.91 -25.63
C ARG A 709 -14.86 -1.33 -24.56
N ILE A 710 -14.39 -1.65 -23.35
CA ILE A 710 -15.26 -1.93 -22.19
C ILE A 710 -16.07 -0.68 -21.81
N ALA A 711 -15.42 0.49 -21.75
CA ALA A 711 -16.11 1.74 -21.45
C ALA A 711 -17.18 2.10 -22.49
N ASP A 712 -16.93 1.79 -23.77
CA ASP A 712 -17.86 2.04 -24.86
C ASP A 712 -19.08 1.08 -24.81
N LEU A 713 -18.86 -0.17 -24.46
CA LEU A 713 -19.88 -1.24 -24.48
C LEU A 713 -20.64 -1.40 -23.16
N ILE A 714 -20.07 -0.99 -22.05
CA ILE A 714 -20.64 -1.04 -20.68
C ILE A 714 -21.18 -2.45 -20.35
N PRO A 715 -20.32 -3.49 -20.33
CA PRO A 715 -20.72 -4.82 -19.84
C PRO A 715 -20.90 -4.86 -18.33
N GLN A 716 -20.27 -3.92 -17.63
CA GLN A 716 -20.27 -3.79 -16.17
C GLN A 716 -20.33 -2.32 -15.77
N ILE A 717 -20.91 -2.04 -14.61
CA ILE A 717 -20.95 -0.70 -14.02
C ILE A 717 -20.24 -0.77 -12.67
N GLY A 718 -19.03 -0.21 -12.60
CA GLY A 718 -18.28 -0.10 -11.35
C GLY A 718 -18.98 0.83 -10.37
N LEU A 719 -19.08 0.44 -9.12
CA LEU A 719 -19.71 1.23 -8.08
C LEU A 719 -18.66 1.80 -7.11
N THR A 720 -17.96 0.92 -6.40
CA THR A 720 -16.97 1.32 -5.41
C THR A 720 -15.83 0.32 -5.32
N LEU A 721 -14.65 0.79 -4.90
CA LEU A 721 -13.61 -0.07 -4.33
C LEU A 721 -13.91 -0.29 -2.85
N TRP A 722 -13.73 -1.50 -2.36
CA TRP A 722 -13.90 -1.78 -0.94
C TRP A 722 -12.91 -1.01 -0.10
N THR A 723 -13.27 -0.80 1.14
CA THR A 723 -12.39 -0.25 2.16
C THR A 723 -12.28 -1.27 3.28
N ASP A 724 -11.07 -1.73 3.49
CA ASP A 724 -10.76 -2.61 4.60
C ASP A 724 -10.42 -1.78 5.84
N VAL A 725 -10.89 -2.25 6.99
CA VAL A 725 -10.76 -1.54 8.26
C VAL A 725 -9.89 -2.35 9.21
N TYR A 726 -8.88 -1.71 9.77
CA TYR A 726 -8.10 -2.24 10.89
C TYR A 726 -8.19 -1.37 12.12
N THR A 727 -7.96 -1.98 13.28
CA THR A 727 -8.01 -1.28 14.56
C THR A 727 -6.74 -1.54 15.37
N PRO A 728 -5.58 -1.05 14.95
CA PRO A 728 -4.37 -1.18 15.77
C PRO A 728 -4.46 -0.34 17.04
N LYS A 729 -3.85 -0.82 18.11
CA LYS A 729 -3.55 0.03 19.28
C LYS A 729 -2.67 1.21 18.84
N LYS A 730 -2.95 2.42 19.36
CA LYS A 730 -2.26 3.66 18.95
C LYS A 730 -0.74 3.61 19.09
N ASN A 731 -0.24 2.83 20.02
CA ASN A 731 1.20 2.66 20.24
C ASN A 731 1.81 1.44 19.54
N LEU A 732 1.04 0.73 18.69
CA LEU A 732 1.59 -0.25 17.75
C LEU A 732 1.95 0.46 16.46
N ALA A 733 3.24 0.66 16.24
CA ALA A 733 3.75 1.21 14.99
C ALA A 733 3.87 0.10 13.95
N MET A 734 3.10 0.24 12.87
CA MET A 734 3.04 -0.69 11.74
C MET A 734 3.71 -0.06 10.50
N ALA A 735 4.72 0.78 10.72
CA ALA A 735 5.38 1.56 9.68
C ALA A 735 6.68 0.89 9.19
N GLY A 736 7.26 1.45 8.17
CA GLY A 736 8.51 1.04 7.51
C GLY A 736 8.53 1.45 6.05
N PHE A 737 7.39 1.86 5.52
CA PHE A 737 7.18 2.30 4.15
C PHE A 737 6.58 3.70 4.13
N ASP A 738 6.63 4.37 2.99
CA ASP A 738 6.09 5.72 2.79
C ASP A 738 4.56 5.76 2.58
N TYR A 739 3.89 4.62 2.70
CA TYR A 739 2.43 4.54 2.70
C TYR A 739 1.89 3.39 3.57
N VAL A 740 0.58 3.38 3.76
CA VAL A 740 -0.13 2.44 4.62
C VAL A 740 -0.33 1.10 3.91
N ILE A 741 -0.37 0.03 4.69
CA ILE A 741 -0.63 -1.36 4.29
C ILE A 741 -1.81 -1.46 3.32
N SER A 742 -1.67 -2.28 2.28
CA SER A 742 -2.72 -2.61 1.31
C SER A 742 -3.16 -4.06 1.45
N SER A 743 -4.38 -4.34 1.03
CA SER A 743 -4.95 -5.69 1.05
C SER A 743 -4.47 -6.59 -0.10
N SER A 744 -3.75 -6.07 -1.09
CA SER A 744 -3.40 -6.85 -2.30
C SER A 744 -2.56 -8.08 -2.02
N ILE A 745 -1.57 -7.97 -1.12
CA ILE A 745 -0.67 -9.08 -0.79
C ILE A 745 -0.82 -9.62 0.63
N GLY A 746 -1.65 -9.00 1.47
CA GLY A 746 -1.84 -9.34 2.87
C GLY A 746 -1.47 -8.20 3.82
N TYR A 747 -2.10 -8.19 4.99
CA TYR A 747 -2.04 -7.05 5.92
C TYR A 747 -0.81 -7.07 6.84
N THR A 748 -0.04 -8.13 6.80
CA THR A 748 1.14 -8.33 7.67
C THR A 748 2.45 -8.35 6.90
N PHE A 749 2.44 -7.92 5.64
CA PHE A 749 3.56 -8.03 4.70
C PHE A 749 4.88 -7.38 5.17
N ASN A 750 4.83 -6.44 6.11
CA ASN A 750 5.99 -5.74 6.67
C ASN A 750 6.09 -5.90 8.20
N SER A 751 5.53 -6.97 8.74
CA SER A 751 5.45 -7.19 10.18
C SER A 751 6.82 -7.26 10.89
N GLU A 752 7.88 -7.56 10.16
CA GLU A 752 9.27 -7.50 10.66
C GLU A 752 9.71 -6.09 11.06
N LEU A 753 9.04 -5.05 10.57
CA LEU A 753 9.31 -3.65 10.88
C LEU A 753 8.44 -3.09 12.00
N TRP A 754 7.47 -3.87 12.52
CA TRP A 754 6.56 -3.40 13.55
C TRP A 754 7.23 -3.36 14.93
N TYR A 755 6.76 -2.44 15.75
CA TYR A 755 7.28 -2.28 17.12
C TYR A 755 6.29 -1.53 18.02
N TRP A 756 6.49 -1.64 19.33
CA TRP A 756 5.75 -0.87 20.31
C TRP A 756 6.41 0.48 20.56
N GLU A 757 5.68 1.57 20.37
CA GLU A 757 6.13 2.90 20.78
C GLU A 757 6.04 3.05 22.31
N LYS A 758 6.96 3.81 22.89
CA LYS A 758 6.87 4.19 24.30
C LYS A 758 5.59 5.02 24.51
N LYS A 759 4.85 4.68 25.56
CA LYS A 759 3.73 5.48 26.03
C LYS A 759 4.17 6.83 26.55
#